data_26146b9fd5f547c1535126cc9f96670b
#
_entry.id   26146b9fd5f547c1535126cc9f96670b
#
_cell.length_a   1.000
_cell.length_b   1.000
_cell.length_c   1.000
_cell.angle_alpha   90.00
_cell.angle_beta   90.00
_cell.angle_gamma   90.00
#
_symmetry.space_group_name_H-M   'P 1'
#
loop_
_entity.id
_entity.type
_entity.pdbx_description
1 polymer ?
#
loop_
_entity_poly.entity_id
_entity_poly.type
_entity_poly.pdbx_seq_one_letter_code
_entity_poly.pdbx_strand_id
1 'polypeptide(L)'
;MKKLLLLALSVIFVVNADAQWSEAERAAGYVVFERDDLLALKRTDVPGRDAVVSKVTSTLARDEYESVQLGVLAIGGGLEQVKATVESDLAVQIYHRIDPALKSRLGDVAVFGDQGVIYNWVPANVHLQRGDLVGTISAGDNVSLWLTIHAPADAEPGLHSGKIRIEPAGKPATVLDLEINVRPFRLQRPRAAFGMWMREDMMPEWLGGRSMPQETLLAVYQDMADHGHNSNWFYPMGRYDQLPPVKCHSLERLIPLAQQAGLVDPKIPVLMAGGVPGDRKGRAVYEAIAWFEAETRRRGLPEFIVFGPDEPHYPGDADVVHRALSPLRGTSLRTNLDQSNMAGVYGYMTPGLCDVHTIHDGSVTPEVLAEAERMGSSIWAYSYRVWRENFDPLPQRYFAGLYTWTYKLGGNWVWAYNFGHHRHAWFMPDSHEPMPITGMEGRREGIDDYRYLQMLEDCVAAYPDHAESANVTAWLDSLRNRLVGAMPNKVTAGAPLAPAEFDQIREKAAEYIGKFGAIADASDRWPRSTHTKEEAAYRGRPVQDCIAGLKASDVASRRAAAWALYEYGPDAAPAALALGKVLADPDVRMPALHALEKIGPDAAPAVPEIAKLVHHPDPYVRIGAALVLGEIGAPVQEYTRTGRRKASPHAALVVEPLIVSLKDEFEINSHTAASILGSIGAPAKPAVPIAIGYLDRHHELSAAGLGILTDLGPHAAAAVPKLLAFGKGDLADTRVVEALAAIGPAAAAAIPALTARASSQTGAAQAAAVYALFCIRNEPGDLQRLVDSLLGPDADKREIVERLQQLGARAKTVVAQIRPLLQSEDFSDVHEGLQTFLGHVEAGEVPGVFYEW
;
A
#
# COMPACT_ATOMS: atom_id res chain seq x y z
N MET A 1 43.01 -9.72 35.91
CA MET A 1 42.27 -10.97 36.16
C MET A 1 40.96 -11.11 35.35
N LYS A 2 40.05 -10.11 35.26
CA LYS A 2 38.79 -10.24 34.44
C LYS A 2 39.02 -10.43 32.93
N LYS A 3 40.08 -9.88 32.32
CA LYS A 3 40.38 -10.07 30.88
C LYS A 3 40.98 -11.43 30.55
N LEU A 4 41.66 -12.07 31.51
CA LEU A 4 42.16 -13.43 31.33
C LEU A 4 41.07 -14.48 31.52
N LEU A 5 40.06 -14.23 32.33
CA LEU A 5 38.90 -15.12 32.48
C LEU A 5 38.00 -15.13 31.24
N LEU A 6 37.86 -14.00 30.55
CA LEU A 6 37.09 -13.90 29.28
C LEU A 6 37.80 -14.58 28.10
N LEU A 7 39.14 -14.55 28.05
CA LEU A 7 39.89 -15.31 27.05
C LEU A 7 39.89 -16.81 27.34
N ALA A 8 39.89 -17.24 28.59
CA ALA A 8 39.80 -18.65 28.95
C ALA A 8 38.39 -19.22 28.68
N LEU A 9 37.34 -18.42 28.85
CA LEU A 9 35.98 -18.80 28.48
C LEU A 9 35.74 -18.85 26.96
N SER A 10 36.38 -17.96 26.20
CA SER A 10 36.27 -18.00 24.71
C SER A 10 37.06 -19.18 24.10
N VAL A 11 38.18 -19.59 24.73
CA VAL A 11 38.94 -20.77 24.29
C VAL A 11 38.22 -22.09 24.67
N ILE A 12 37.47 -22.14 25.76
CA ILE A 12 36.70 -23.33 26.18
C ILE A 12 35.47 -23.52 25.29
N PHE A 13 34.87 -22.45 24.75
CA PHE A 13 33.74 -22.57 23.79
C PHE A 13 34.18 -22.98 22.37
N VAL A 14 35.43 -22.73 21.96
CA VAL A 14 35.96 -23.14 20.64
C VAL A 14 36.36 -24.61 20.61
N VAL A 15 36.65 -25.24 21.74
CA VAL A 15 37.12 -26.66 21.82
C VAL A 15 35.94 -27.67 21.75
N ASN A 16 34.68 -27.24 21.88
CA ASN A 16 33.53 -28.15 21.90
C ASN A 16 32.64 -28.14 20.63
N ALA A 17 32.92 -27.30 19.63
CA ALA A 17 32.10 -27.25 18.40
C ALA A 17 32.24 -28.53 17.56
N ASP A 18 33.42 -29.14 17.52
CA ASP A 18 33.66 -30.41 16.80
C ASP A 18 33.17 -31.65 17.54
N ALA A 19 32.96 -31.60 18.84
CA ALA A 19 32.53 -32.75 19.65
C ALA A 19 31.07 -33.18 19.38
N GLN A 20 30.25 -32.33 18.78
CA GLN A 20 28.86 -32.65 18.48
C GLN A 20 28.71 -33.53 17.22
N TRP A 21 29.70 -33.57 16.33
CA TRP A 21 29.61 -34.32 15.06
C TRP A 21 30.08 -35.76 15.22
N SER A 22 29.40 -36.71 14.53
CA SER A 22 29.82 -38.10 14.48
C SER A 22 31.15 -38.28 13.74
N GLU A 23 31.78 -39.43 13.90
CA GLU A 23 33.01 -39.77 13.18
C GLU A 23 32.82 -39.78 11.67
N ALA A 24 31.66 -40.28 11.20
CA ALA A 24 31.28 -40.30 9.78
C ALA A 24 31.14 -38.88 9.20
N GLU A 25 30.50 -37.98 9.94
CA GLU A 25 30.32 -36.59 9.53
C GLU A 25 31.64 -35.83 9.48
N ARG A 26 32.50 -36.02 10.47
CA ARG A 26 33.86 -35.47 10.44
C ARG A 26 34.69 -36.03 9.27
N ALA A 27 34.53 -37.31 8.94
CA ALA A 27 35.21 -37.90 7.79
C ALA A 27 34.64 -37.35 6.45
N ALA A 28 33.36 -37.12 6.37
CA ALA A 28 32.70 -36.45 5.22
C ALA A 28 33.14 -34.99 5.11
N GLY A 29 33.35 -34.30 6.24
CA GLY A 29 33.72 -32.91 6.32
C GLY A 29 32.56 -31.93 6.22
N TYR A 30 31.32 -32.43 6.26
CA TYR A 30 30.11 -31.63 6.25
C TYR A 30 28.92 -32.37 6.88
N VAL A 31 27.86 -31.62 7.19
CA VAL A 31 26.59 -32.13 7.66
C VAL A 31 25.44 -31.53 6.87
N VAL A 32 24.35 -32.27 6.72
CA VAL A 32 23.07 -31.80 6.14
C VAL A 32 22.06 -31.72 7.26
N PHE A 33 21.34 -30.64 7.34
CA PHE A 33 20.37 -30.37 8.40
C PHE A 33 19.11 -29.72 7.84
N GLU A 34 17.99 -29.90 8.51
CA GLU A 34 16.74 -29.28 8.19
C GLU A 34 16.57 -27.96 8.96
N ARG A 35 15.96 -27.00 8.35
CA ARG A 35 15.62 -25.70 8.93
C ARG A 35 14.17 -25.40 8.60
N ASP A 36 13.44 -24.83 9.57
CA ASP A 36 12.12 -24.26 9.34
C ASP A 36 12.20 -23.25 8.18
N ASP A 37 11.38 -23.43 7.16
CA ASP A 37 11.39 -22.64 5.92
C ASP A 37 10.93 -21.20 6.12
N LEU A 38 10.20 -20.92 7.21
CA LEU A 38 9.82 -19.56 7.61
C LEU A 38 10.97 -18.80 8.30
N LEU A 39 12.10 -19.45 8.58
CA LEU A 39 13.22 -18.84 9.25
C LEU A 39 14.42 -18.71 8.30
N ALA A 40 14.87 -17.48 8.10
CA ALA A 40 16.05 -17.23 7.27
C ALA A 40 17.29 -17.96 7.82
N LEU A 41 17.95 -18.78 6.98
CA LEU A 41 19.22 -19.44 7.31
C LEU A 41 20.39 -18.48 7.01
N LYS A 42 21.10 -18.04 8.04
CA LYS A 42 22.30 -17.21 7.88
C LYS A 42 23.51 -18.09 7.52
N ARG A 43 24.41 -17.58 6.70
CA ARG A 43 25.62 -18.26 6.25
C ARG A 43 26.45 -18.86 7.38
N THR A 44 26.48 -18.22 8.55
CA THR A 44 27.25 -18.63 9.73
C THR A 44 26.45 -19.39 10.79
N ASP A 45 25.18 -19.71 10.50
CA ASP A 45 24.37 -20.48 11.44
C ASP A 45 24.89 -21.91 11.54
N VAL A 46 25.07 -22.39 12.77
CA VAL A 46 25.47 -23.75 13.08
C VAL A 46 24.27 -24.47 13.70
N PRO A 47 23.76 -25.56 13.09
CA PRO A 47 22.62 -26.29 13.60
C PRO A 47 22.91 -27.01 14.91
N GLY A 48 21.84 -27.20 15.71
CA GLY A 48 21.87 -28.20 16.78
C GLY A 48 21.99 -29.63 16.20
N ARG A 49 22.41 -30.59 17.02
CA ARG A 49 22.53 -32.01 16.62
C ARG A 49 21.22 -32.60 16.18
N ASP A 50 20.12 -32.17 16.78
CA ASP A 50 18.75 -32.59 16.52
C ASP A 50 18.21 -32.13 15.14
N ALA A 51 18.80 -31.09 14.57
CA ALA A 51 18.48 -30.61 13.23
C ALA A 51 19.16 -31.41 12.10
N VAL A 52 20.21 -32.21 12.38
CA VAL A 52 20.90 -33.02 11.37
C VAL A 52 20.05 -34.22 10.98
N VAL A 53 19.73 -34.32 9.69
CA VAL A 53 18.78 -35.27 9.18
C VAL A 53 19.40 -36.33 8.28
N SER A 54 18.82 -37.54 8.30
CA SER A 54 19.09 -38.63 7.33
C SER A 54 17.85 -38.91 6.44
N LYS A 55 16.73 -38.29 6.80
CA LYS A 55 15.45 -38.39 6.09
C LYS A 55 14.74 -37.06 6.13
N VAL A 56 14.10 -36.70 5.03
CA VAL A 56 13.20 -35.53 4.86
C VAL A 56 11.79 -36.06 4.68
N THR A 57 10.84 -35.44 5.37
CA THR A 57 9.42 -35.79 5.24
C THR A 57 8.61 -34.56 4.87
N SER A 58 7.66 -34.71 3.95
CA SER A 58 6.72 -33.63 3.57
C SER A 58 5.33 -34.24 3.42
N THR A 59 4.31 -33.43 3.69
CA THR A 59 2.91 -33.80 3.53
C THR A 59 2.15 -32.68 2.86
N LEU A 60 1.52 -32.96 1.73
CA LEU A 60 0.78 -31.99 0.93
C LEU A 60 -0.47 -32.60 0.31
N ALA A 61 -1.44 -31.76 -0.03
CA ALA A 61 -2.61 -32.19 -0.79
C ALA A 61 -2.29 -32.27 -2.30
N ARG A 62 -3.21 -32.77 -3.08
CA ARG A 62 -3.12 -32.68 -4.54
C ARG A 62 -3.34 -31.22 -4.97
N ASP A 63 -2.64 -30.79 -6.01
CA ASP A 63 -2.65 -29.41 -6.52
C ASP A 63 -2.02 -28.41 -5.52
N GLU A 64 -1.01 -28.88 -4.78
CA GLU A 64 -0.28 -28.12 -3.78
C GLU A 64 1.22 -28.15 -4.05
N TYR A 65 1.89 -27.06 -3.68
CA TYR A 65 3.34 -26.97 -3.58
C TYR A 65 3.73 -26.90 -2.11
N GLU A 66 4.80 -27.59 -1.73
CA GLU A 66 5.32 -27.57 -0.37
C GLU A 66 6.81 -27.31 -0.38
N SER A 67 7.28 -26.50 0.57
CA SER A 67 8.68 -26.10 0.71
C SER A 67 9.39 -26.93 1.77
N VAL A 68 10.66 -27.25 1.51
CA VAL A 68 11.58 -27.80 2.53
C VAL A 68 12.90 -27.06 2.43
N GLN A 69 13.37 -26.50 3.55
CA GLN A 69 14.68 -25.87 3.63
C GLN A 69 15.72 -26.79 4.27
N LEU A 70 16.80 -27.09 3.54
CA LEU A 70 17.97 -27.81 4.04
C LEU A 70 19.18 -26.88 4.10
N GLY A 71 20.04 -27.09 5.08
CA GLY A 71 21.35 -26.47 5.16
C GLY A 71 22.46 -27.49 4.91
N VAL A 72 23.51 -27.09 4.19
CA VAL A 72 24.75 -27.85 4.07
C VAL A 72 25.86 -27.06 4.74
N LEU A 73 26.35 -27.53 5.91
CA LEU A 73 27.39 -26.88 6.70
C LEU A 73 28.74 -27.58 6.48
N ALA A 74 29.77 -26.85 6.09
CA ALA A 74 31.14 -27.31 5.98
C ALA A 74 31.85 -27.32 7.36
N ILE A 75 32.14 -28.50 7.92
CA ILE A 75 32.67 -28.65 9.29
C ILE A 75 34.17 -28.96 9.37
N GLY A 76 34.76 -29.49 8.32
CA GLY A 76 36.17 -29.93 8.36
C GLY A 76 37.07 -29.26 7.31
N GLY A 77 36.62 -28.22 6.68
CA GLY A 77 37.27 -27.54 5.56
C GLY A 77 36.25 -27.07 4.54
N GLY A 78 36.67 -26.30 3.55
CA GLY A 78 35.77 -25.87 2.47
C GLY A 78 35.31 -27.05 1.61
N LEU A 79 34.14 -26.90 0.98
CA LEU A 79 33.57 -27.86 0.04
C LEU A 79 33.58 -27.23 -1.35
N GLU A 80 34.02 -27.99 -2.34
CA GLU A 80 34.11 -27.53 -3.73
C GLU A 80 33.07 -28.22 -4.59
N GLN A 81 32.54 -27.48 -5.58
CA GLN A 81 31.57 -27.97 -6.58
C GLN A 81 30.47 -28.87 -5.98
N VAL A 82 29.85 -28.39 -4.92
CA VAL A 82 28.74 -29.12 -4.28
C VAL A 82 27.57 -29.25 -5.25
N LYS A 83 27.14 -30.48 -5.47
CA LYS A 83 25.91 -30.77 -6.25
C LYS A 83 24.81 -31.27 -5.34
N ALA A 84 23.58 -30.90 -5.64
CA ALA A 84 22.37 -31.41 -4.99
C ALA A 84 21.42 -31.93 -6.06
N THR A 85 21.03 -33.21 -5.99
CA THR A 85 20.07 -33.83 -6.92
C THR A 85 18.97 -34.53 -6.17
N VAL A 86 17.78 -34.59 -6.78
CA VAL A 86 16.63 -35.34 -6.23
C VAL A 86 16.13 -36.33 -7.26
N GLU A 87 15.90 -37.58 -6.79
CA GLU A 87 15.16 -38.61 -7.52
C GLU A 87 13.84 -38.83 -6.79
N SER A 88 12.71 -38.65 -7.46
CA SER A 88 11.35 -38.82 -6.89
C SER A 88 10.35 -39.06 -8.01
N ASP A 89 9.24 -39.70 -7.70
CA ASP A 89 8.08 -39.89 -8.60
C ASP A 89 7.27 -38.59 -8.76
N LEU A 90 7.42 -37.67 -7.81
CA LEU A 90 6.83 -36.33 -7.88
C LEU A 90 7.87 -35.32 -8.34
N ALA A 91 7.39 -34.23 -8.95
CA ALA A 91 8.27 -33.12 -9.35
C ALA A 91 8.83 -32.42 -8.10
N VAL A 92 10.16 -32.37 -8.00
CA VAL A 92 10.88 -31.63 -6.97
C VAL A 92 11.88 -30.71 -7.64
N GLN A 93 11.74 -29.43 -7.39
CA GLN A 93 12.66 -28.41 -7.87
C GLN A 93 13.65 -28.07 -6.77
N ILE A 94 14.92 -27.90 -7.14
CA ILE A 94 15.98 -27.50 -6.23
C ILE A 94 16.35 -26.06 -6.54
N TYR A 95 16.35 -25.25 -5.49
CA TYR A 95 16.92 -23.92 -5.51
C TYR A 95 18.05 -23.83 -4.48
N HIS A 96 19.01 -22.99 -4.73
CA HIS A 96 20.07 -22.69 -3.77
C HIS A 96 20.27 -21.18 -3.67
N ARG A 97 20.76 -20.75 -2.53
CA ARG A 97 21.08 -19.34 -2.31
C ARG A 97 22.23 -18.92 -3.22
N ILE A 98 22.12 -17.76 -3.85
CA ILE A 98 23.14 -17.23 -4.77
C ILE A 98 24.44 -16.98 -4.02
N ASP A 99 25.55 -17.46 -4.60
CA ASP A 99 26.89 -17.19 -4.11
C ASP A 99 27.18 -15.68 -4.10
N PRO A 100 27.69 -15.11 -2.98
CA PRO A 100 28.15 -13.73 -2.92
C PRO A 100 29.21 -13.35 -3.98
N ALA A 101 29.98 -14.30 -4.47
CA ALA A 101 30.92 -14.09 -5.57
C ALA A 101 30.21 -13.80 -6.91
N LEU A 102 29.00 -14.29 -7.11
CA LEU A 102 28.18 -13.94 -8.27
C LEU A 102 27.76 -12.48 -8.21
N LYS A 103 27.56 -11.91 -7.01
CA LYS A 103 27.29 -10.48 -6.80
C LYS A 103 28.38 -9.59 -7.42
N SER A 104 29.66 -9.98 -7.34
CA SER A 104 30.76 -9.24 -7.97
C SER A 104 30.77 -9.34 -9.50
N ARG A 105 30.16 -10.39 -10.09
CA ARG A 105 30.01 -10.59 -11.54
C ARG A 105 28.75 -9.90 -12.10
N LEU A 106 27.72 -9.76 -11.27
CA LEU A 106 26.49 -9.01 -11.62
C LEU A 106 26.73 -7.50 -11.60
N GLY A 107 27.93 -7.05 -11.11
CA GLY A 107 28.25 -5.66 -10.86
C GLY A 107 27.38 -5.06 -9.75
N ASP A 108 27.67 -3.86 -9.35
CA ASP A 108 26.70 -3.02 -8.64
C ASP A 108 25.64 -2.64 -9.67
N VAL A 109 24.65 -3.51 -9.89
CA VAL A 109 23.53 -3.20 -10.76
C VAL A 109 22.78 -2.07 -10.10
N ALA A 110 23.09 -0.87 -10.56
CA ALA A 110 22.38 0.34 -10.19
C ALA A 110 20.92 0.17 -10.60
N VAL A 111 20.06 0.00 -9.63
CA VAL A 111 18.62 0.01 -9.85
C VAL A 111 18.21 1.45 -9.94
N PHE A 112 17.95 1.93 -11.16
CA PHE A 112 17.39 3.25 -11.38
C PHE A 112 15.93 3.24 -10.88
N GLY A 113 15.67 3.93 -9.78
CA GLY A 113 14.33 4.38 -9.46
C GLY A 113 13.96 5.55 -10.36
N ASP A 114 12.69 5.84 -10.54
CA ASP A 114 12.14 6.96 -11.32
C ASP A 114 12.69 8.35 -10.96
N GLN A 115 13.55 8.42 -9.93
CA GLN A 115 14.19 9.65 -9.44
C GLN A 115 15.71 9.59 -9.38
N GLY A 116 16.36 8.69 -10.13
CA GLY A 116 17.83 8.64 -10.22
C GLY A 116 18.56 8.21 -8.92
N VAL A 117 17.86 7.62 -7.96
CA VAL A 117 18.45 7.15 -6.70
C VAL A 117 18.94 5.71 -6.88
N ILE A 118 20.25 5.51 -6.70
CA ILE A 118 20.88 4.19 -6.72
C ILE A 118 20.64 3.51 -5.38
N TYR A 119 19.81 2.46 -5.37
CA TYR A 119 19.62 1.63 -4.17
C TYR A 119 20.54 0.41 -4.19
N ASN A 120 21.63 0.47 -3.44
CA ASN A 120 22.62 -0.60 -3.30
C ASN A 120 22.19 -1.73 -2.35
N TRP A 121 20.91 -2.08 -2.25
CA TRP A 121 20.45 -2.96 -1.19
C TRP A 121 19.46 -4.03 -1.63
N VAL A 122 19.99 -5.14 -2.14
CA VAL A 122 19.32 -6.43 -2.04
C VAL A 122 20.30 -7.42 -1.39
N PRO A 123 20.00 -7.97 -0.20
CA PRO A 123 20.87 -8.96 0.42
C PRO A 123 21.00 -10.17 -0.53
N ALA A 124 22.21 -10.55 -0.91
CA ALA A 124 22.47 -11.71 -1.76
C ALA A 124 21.93 -13.05 -1.17
N ASN A 125 21.51 -13.02 0.09
CA ASN A 125 21.08 -14.19 0.84
C ASN A 125 19.58 -14.51 0.76
N VAL A 126 18.81 -13.81 -0.08
CA VAL A 126 17.36 -14.03 -0.21
C VAL A 126 16.94 -14.48 -1.61
N HIS A 127 17.83 -14.43 -2.60
CA HIS A 127 17.54 -14.90 -3.95
C HIS A 127 17.83 -16.38 -4.10
N LEU A 128 16.92 -17.08 -4.74
CA LEU A 128 16.96 -18.51 -4.99
C LEU A 128 17.27 -18.76 -6.48
N GLN A 129 18.39 -19.39 -6.76
CA GLN A 129 18.77 -19.80 -8.11
C GLN A 129 18.40 -21.28 -8.30
N ARG A 130 17.64 -21.58 -9.34
CA ARG A 130 17.32 -22.96 -9.73
C ARG A 130 18.54 -23.66 -10.29
N GLY A 131 18.80 -24.90 -9.84
CA GLY A 131 19.86 -25.76 -10.37
C GLY A 131 20.45 -26.71 -9.37
N ASP A 132 21.16 -27.70 -9.86
CA ASP A 132 21.80 -28.77 -9.10
C ASP A 132 23.22 -28.44 -8.63
N LEU A 133 23.86 -27.42 -9.20
CA LEU A 133 25.20 -26.96 -8.84
C LEU A 133 25.13 -25.82 -7.82
N VAL A 134 25.40 -26.14 -6.56
CA VAL A 134 25.37 -25.20 -5.43
C VAL A 134 26.62 -24.32 -5.35
N GLY A 135 27.75 -24.79 -5.90
CA GLY A 135 29.03 -24.06 -5.88
C GLY A 135 29.97 -24.44 -4.74
N THR A 136 30.75 -23.48 -4.23
CA THR A 136 31.76 -23.68 -3.17
C THR A 136 31.21 -23.17 -1.84
N ILE A 137 31.43 -23.95 -0.75
CA ILE A 137 31.09 -23.56 0.62
C ILE A 137 32.39 -23.42 1.43
N SER A 138 32.61 -22.23 2.00
CA SER A 138 33.80 -22.00 2.83
C SER A 138 33.75 -22.79 4.15
N ALA A 139 34.90 -23.10 4.73
CA ALA A 139 34.95 -23.78 6.01
C ALA A 139 34.21 -23.00 7.12
N GLY A 140 33.34 -23.68 7.85
CA GLY A 140 32.49 -23.09 8.88
C GLY A 140 31.24 -22.35 8.38
N ASP A 141 31.06 -22.26 7.05
CA ASP A 141 29.89 -21.67 6.45
C ASP A 141 28.87 -22.73 6.07
N ASN A 142 27.61 -22.29 5.90
CA ASN A 142 26.57 -23.12 5.32
C ASN A 142 25.98 -22.47 4.05
N VAL A 143 25.32 -23.29 3.26
CA VAL A 143 24.44 -22.86 2.17
C VAL A 143 23.04 -23.40 2.38
N SER A 144 22.04 -22.60 2.03
CA SER A 144 20.65 -23.02 2.01
C SER A 144 20.32 -23.69 0.68
N LEU A 145 19.73 -24.87 0.77
CA LEU A 145 19.03 -25.54 -0.31
C LEU A 145 17.54 -25.42 -0.04
N TRP A 146 16.79 -25.03 -1.06
CA TRP A 146 15.36 -24.93 -0.99
C TRP A 146 14.73 -25.93 -1.97
N LEU A 147 13.94 -26.86 -1.46
CA LEU A 147 13.26 -27.87 -2.23
C LEU A 147 11.80 -27.47 -2.36
N THR A 148 11.31 -27.35 -3.57
CA THR A 148 9.89 -27.14 -3.84
C THR A 148 9.30 -28.41 -4.41
N ILE A 149 8.42 -29.04 -3.67
CA ILE A 149 7.72 -30.30 -4.00
C ILE A 149 6.35 -29.94 -4.57
N HIS A 150 5.98 -30.53 -5.71
CA HIS A 150 4.67 -30.33 -6.31
C HIS A 150 3.91 -31.66 -6.44
N ALA A 151 2.74 -31.73 -5.83
CA ALA A 151 1.79 -32.80 -6.07
C ALA A 151 0.74 -32.34 -7.09
N PRO A 152 0.78 -32.78 -8.35
CA PRO A 152 -0.21 -32.35 -9.35
C PRO A 152 -1.62 -32.78 -8.96
N ALA A 153 -2.62 -32.19 -9.63
CA ALA A 153 -4.03 -32.38 -9.32
C ALA A 153 -4.48 -33.87 -9.44
N ASP A 154 -3.79 -34.66 -10.24
CA ASP A 154 -4.01 -36.09 -10.51
C ASP A 154 -3.00 -36.99 -9.78
N ALA A 155 -2.17 -36.46 -8.87
CA ALA A 155 -1.27 -37.28 -8.07
C ALA A 155 -2.02 -38.39 -7.30
N GLU A 156 -1.44 -39.58 -7.27
CA GLU A 156 -1.99 -40.67 -6.47
C GLU A 156 -1.84 -40.38 -4.98
N PRO A 157 -2.91 -40.48 -4.16
CA PRO A 157 -2.81 -40.33 -2.72
C PRO A 157 -1.95 -41.43 -2.07
N GLY A 158 -1.21 -41.04 -1.03
CA GLY A 158 -0.40 -42.02 -0.26
C GLY A 158 1.07 -41.60 -0.22
N LEU A 159 1.92 -42.57 0.16
CA LEU A 159 3.35 -42.37 0.36
C LEU A 159 4.10 -42.49 -0.96
N HIS A 160 4.78 -41.42 -1.36
CA HIS A 160 5.77 -41.36 -2.43
C HIS A 160 7.16 -41.36 -1.84
N SER A 161 8.12 -41.96 -2.50
CA SER A 161 9.49 -42.09 -2.01
C SER A 161 10.49 -41.51 -3.00
N GLY A 162 11.54 -40.92 -2.44
CA GLY A 162 12.63 -40.35 -3.23
C GLY A 162 13.94 -40.38 -2.48
N LYS A 163 14.95 -39.80 -3.11
CA LYS A 163 16.28 -39.63 -2.55
C LYS A 163 16.81 -38.23 -2.86
N ILE A 164 17.39 -37.58 -1.85
CA ILE A 164 18.14 -36.34 -2.02
C ILE A 164 19.62 -36.67 -1.88
N ARG A 165 20.41 -36.32 -2.88
CA ARG A 165 21.85 -36.62 -2.92
C ARG A 165 22.64 -35.31 -2.93
N ILE A 166 23.50 -35.12 -1.91
CA ILE A 166 24.43 -34.02 -1.77
C ILE A 166 25.82 -34.54 -2.02
N GLU A 167 26.54 -34.00 -3.00
CA GLU A 167 27.82 -34.51 -3.48
C GLU A 167 28.84 -33.41 -3.70
N PRO A 168 29.68 -33.11 -2.70
CA PRO A 168 30.84 -32.23 -2.87
C PRO A 168 31.97 -32.95 -3.63
N ALA A 169 32.72 -32.22 -4.47
CA ALA A 169 33.83 -32.79 -5.21
C ALA A 169 34.89 -33.36 -4.25
N GLY A 170 35.30 -34.61 -4.50
CA GLY A 170 36.33 -35.30 -3.70
C GLY A 170 35.93 -35.68 -2.27
N LYS A 171 34.65 -35.62 -1.95
CA LYS A 171 34.10 -36.03 -0.65
C LYS A 171 33.04 -37.13 -0.82
N PRO A 172 32.81 -37.98 0.23
CA PRO A 172 31.66 -38.90 0.19
C PRO A 172 30.36 -38.18 0.02
N ALA A 173 29.46 -38.71 -0.81
CA ALA A 173 28.13 -38.18 -0.94
C ALA A 173 27.25 -38.53 0.28
N THR A 174 26.42 -37.59 0.70
CA THR A 174 25.30 -37.84 1.64
C THR A 174 24.06 -38.10 0.86
N VAL A 175 23.32 -39.17 1.19
CA VAL A 175 22.04 -39.51 0.60
C VAL A 175 20.99 -39.49 1.71
N LEU A 176 19.96 -38.65 1.56
CA LEU A 176 18.84 -38.58 2.47
C LEU A 176 17.64 -39.33 1.83
N ASP A 177 16.87 -40.01 2.65
CA ASP A 177 15.58 -40.54 2.22
C ASP A 177 14.58 -39.38 2.12
N LEU A 178 13.75 -39.35 1.07
CA LEU A 178 12.66 -38.42 0.90
C LEU A 178 11.35 -39.18 0.93
N GLU A 179 10.50 -38.85 1.89
CA GLU A 179 9.15 -39.39 2.00
C GLU A 179 8.13 -38.25 1.83
N ILE A 180 7.26 -38.36 0.84
CA ILE A 180 6.22 -37.40 0.52
C ILE A 180 4.86 -38.06 0.68
N ASN A 181 4.04 -37.57 1.60
CA ASN A 181 2.70 -38.09 1.82
C ASN A 181 1.66 -37.21 1.11
N VAL A 182 1.06 -37.71 0.04
CA VAL A 182 -0.01 -37.01 -0.71
C VAL A 182 -1.36 -37.31 -0.07
N ARG A 183 -2.05 -36.26 0.37
CA ARG A 183 -3.39 -36.35 0.98
C ARG A 183 -4.45 -36.80 -0.03
N PRO A 184 -5.53 -37.41 0.42
CA PRO A 184 -6.55 -37.97 -0.48
C PRO A 184 -7.47 -36.91 -1.13
N PHE A 185 -7.34 -35.64 -0.78
CA PHE A 185 -8.14 -34.58 -1.35
C PHE A 185 -7.27 -33.64 -2.20
N ARG A 186 -7.93 -32.89 -3.09
CA ARG A 186 -7.33 -31.82 -3.88
C ARG A 186 -7.68 -30.49 -3.26
N LEU A 187 -6.70 -29.60 -3.11
CA LEU A 187 -6.96 -28.22 -2.71
C LEU A 187 -7.76 -27.50 -3.79
N GLN A 188 -8.81 -26.82 -3.33
CA GLN A 188 -9.59 -25.96 -4.21
C GLN A 188 -8.80 -24.69 -4.57
N ARG A 189 -9.14 -24.09 -5.71
CA ARG A 189 -8.60 -22.79 -6.10
C ARG A 189 -9.01 -21.73 -5.09
N PRO A 190 -8.15 -20.74 -4.83
CA PRO A 190 -8.50 -19.67 -3.91
C PRO A 190 -9.61 -18.78 -4.52
N ARG A 191 -10.56 -18.37 -3.69
CA ARG A 191 -11.58 -17.37 -4.07
C ARG A 191 -11.04 -15.95 -4.08
N ALA A 192 -10.01 -15.63 -3.30
CA ALA A 192 -9.37 -14.33 -3.32
C ALA A 192 -8.47 -14.16 -4.54
N ALA A 193 -8.40 -12.94 -5.07
CA ALA A 193 -7.49 -12.59 -6.14
C ALA A 193 -6.09 -12.32 -5.56
N PHE A 194 -5.18 -13.26 -5.75
CA PHE A 194 -3.78 -13.09 -5.38
C PHE A 194 -2.99 -12.56 -6.57
N GLY A 195 -2.41 -11.38 -6.44
CA GLY A 195 -1.71 -10.74 -7.52
C GLY A 195 -0.49 -9.94 -7.07
N MET A 196 0.26 -9.51 -8.06
CA MET A 196 1.39 -8.58 -7.90
C MET A 196 1.36 -7.55 -9.01
N TRP A 197 1.82 -6.33 -8.71
CA TRP A 197 2.09 -5.36 -9.76
C TRP A 197 3.34 -5.78 -10.53
N MET A 198 3.19 -6.03 -11.82
CA MET A 198 4.27 -6.40 -12.74
C MET A 198 4.25 -5.49 -13.95
N ARG A 199 5.39 -4.96 -14.33
CA ARG A 199 5.54 -4.10 -15.51
C ARG A 199 6.42 -4.77 -16.56
N GLU A 200 5.84 -5.05 -17.73
CA GLU A 200 6.56 -5.65 -18.86
C GLU A 200 7.56 -4.70 -19.53
N ASP A 201 7.34 -3.39 -19.40
CA ASP A 201 8.20 -2.32 -19.96
C ASP A 201 9.39 -1.97 -19.05
N MET A 202 9.43 -2.54 -17.83
CA MET A 202 10.53 -2.33 -16.89
C MET A 202 11.48 -3.53 -16.87
N MET A 203 12.22 -3.67 -17.96
CA MET A 203 13.32 -4.62 -18.05
C MET A 203 14.65 -3.96 -17.66
N PRO A 204 15.57 -4.69 -17.01
CA PRO A 204 16.95 -4.25 -16.87
C PRO A 204 17.54 -3.91 -18.25
N GLU A 205 18.37 -2.86 -18.34
CA GLU A 205 18.98 -2.41 -19.61
C GLU A 205 19.75 -3.53 -20.34
N TRP A 206 20.37 -4.45 -19.58
CA TRP A 206 21.11 -5.59 -20.14
C TRP A 206 20.21 -6.66 -20.82
N LEU A 207 18.89 -6.64 -20.60
CA LEU A 207 17.90 -7.45 -21.33
C LEU A 207 17.25 -6.71 -22.51
N GLY A 208 17.75 -5.53 -22.89
CA GLY A 208 17.30 -4.79 -24.07
C GLY A 208 16.30 -3.64 -23.82
N GLY A 209 15.97 -3.34 -22.58
CA GLY A 209 15.51 -2.01 -22.12
C GLY A 209 14.11 -1.54 -22.45
N ARG A 210 13.23 -2.24 -23.22
CA ARG A 210 11.94 -1.63 -23.62
C ARG A 210 10.68 -2.50 -23.49
N SER A 211 10.77 -3.78 -23.63
CA SER A 211 9.66 -4.72 -23.37
C SER A 211 10.21 -6.12 -23.20
N MET A 212 9.61 -6.90 -22.33
CA MET A 212 10.01 -8.30 -22.14
C MET A 212 9.83 -9.09 -23.43
N PRO A 213 10.84 -9.91 -23.87
CA PRO A 213 10.63 -10.95 -24.86
C PRO A 213 9.47 -11.85 -24.47
N GLN A 214 8.82 -12.47 -25.45
CA GLN A 214 7.64 -13.31 -25.18
C GLN A 214 8.00 -14.49 -24.27
N GLU A 215 9.15 -15.10 -24.46
CA GLU A 215 9.66 -16.21 -23.65
C GLU A 215 9.89 -15.81 -22.19
N THR A 216 10.51 -14.62 -21.95
CA THR A 216 10.70 -14.08 -20.61
C THR A 216 9.37 -13.78 -19.92
N LEU A 217 8.44 -13.17 -20.65
CA LEU A 217 7.12 -12.85 -20.13
C LEU A 217 6.32 -14.12 -19.75
N LEU A 218 6.44 -15.16 -20.58
CA LEU A 218 5.82 -16.46 -20.29
C LEU A 218 6.43 -17.09 -19.03
N ALA A 219 7.77 -17.06 -18.89
CA ALA A 219 8.46 -17.56 -17.71
C ALA A 219 8.08 -16.79 -16.43
N VAL A 220 7.93 -15.46 -16.52
CA VAL A 220 7.45 -14.62 -15.42
C VAL A 220 6.03 -15.01 -14.99
N TYR A 221 5.14 -15.14 -15.95
CA TYR A 221 3.76 -15.53 -15.65
C TYR A 221 3.66 -16.95 -15.10
N GLN A 222 4.53 -17.86 -15.56
CA GLN A 222 4.63 -19.22 -15.03
C GLN A 222 5.14 -19.20 -13.59
N ASP A 223 6.21 -18.42 -13.29
CA ASP A 223 6.73 -18.27 -11.95
C ASP A 223 5.67 -17.72 -10.98
N MET A 224 4.92 -16.70 -11.40
CA MET A 224 3.81 -16.16 -10.60
C MET A 224 2.72 -17.22 -10.34
N ALA A 225 2.37 -18.01 -11.36
CA ALA A 225 1.36 -19.07 -11.24
C ALA A 225 1.84 -20.21 -10.32
N ASP A 226 3.11 -20.64 -10.44
CA ASP A 226 3.73 -21.67 -9.59
C ASP A 226 3.82 -21.21 -8.12
N HIS A 227 3.82 -19.90 -7.88
CA HIS A 227 3.73 -19.30 -6.55
C HIS A 227 2.28 -19.00 -6.12
N GLY A 228 1.29 -19.63 -6.72
CA GLY A 228 -0.11 -19.60 -6.32
C GLY A 228 -0.89 -18.32 -6.71
N HIS A 229 -0.28 -17.41 -7.46
CA HIS A 229 -1.02 -16.25 -7.96
C HIS A 229 -2.03 -16.67 -9.02
N ASN A 230 -3.16 -15.97 -9.06
CA ASN A 230 -4.29 -16.28 -9.94
C ASN A 230 -4.87 -15.02 -10.60
N SER A 231 -4.22 -13.89 -10.42
CA SER A 231 -4.60 -12.61 -10.99
C SER A 231 -3.37 -11.76 -11.25
N ASN A 232 -3.49 -10.79 -12.16
CA ASN A 232 -2.42 -9.86 -12.47
C ASN A 232 -2.98 -8.50 -12.87
N TRP A 233 -2.12 -7.50 -12.87
CA TRP A 233 -2.41 -6.16 -13.32
C TRP A 233 -1.92 -5.96 -14.75
N PHE A 234 -2.85 -5.74 -15.67
CA PHE A 234 -2.53 -5.57 -17.08
C PHE A 234 -2.61 -4.10 -17.47
N TYR A 235 -1.51 -3.57 -17.96
CA TYR A 235 -1.50 -2.25 -18.56
C TYR A 235 -2.20 -2.27 -19.91
N PRO A 236 -3.18 -1.41 -20.14
CA PRO A 236 -3.74 -1.22 -21.46
C PRO A 236 -2.73 -0.40 -22.30
N MET A 237 -1.67 -1.02 -22.77
CA MET A 237 -0.75 -0.39 -23.70
C MET A 237 -1.37 -0.36 -25.10
N GLY A 238 -2.32 0.53 -25.29
CA GLY A 238 -2.95 0.84 -26.58
C GLY A 238 -3.33 2.31 -26.60
N ARG A 239 -3.28 2.94 -27.75
CA ARG A 239 -3.84 4.27 -27.94
C ARG A 239 -5.36 4.19 -27.89
N TYR A 240 -5.93 4.48 -26.73
CA TYR A 240 -7.39 4.64 -26.57
C TYR A 240 -7.94 5.91 -27.22
N ASP A 241 -7.08 6.69 -27.87
CA ASP A 241 -7.45 7.88 -28.63
C ASP A 241 -8.12 7.57 -29.97
N GLN A 242 -8.11 6.29 -30.40
CA GLN A 242 -8.80 5.84 -31.62
C GLN A 242 -9.88 4.82 -31.27
N LEU A 243 -11.11 5.07 -31.68
CA LEU A 243 -12.23 4.15 -31.52
C LEU A 243 -12.59 3.49 -32.87
N PRO A 244 -12.83 2.16 -32.85
CA PRO A 244 -12.46 1.20 -31.80
C PRO A 244 -10.95 1.18 -31.62
N PRO A 245 -10.40 0.86 -30.44
CA PRO A 245 -8.98 0.79 -30.25
C PRO A 245 -8.41 -0.24 -31.23
N VAL A 246 -7.56 0.24 -32.14
CA VAL A 246 -7.09 -0.57 -33.27
C VAL A 246 -6.21 -1.73 -32.81
N LYS A 247 -5.58 -1.60 -31.62
CA LYS A 247 -4.84 -2.67 -30.94
C LYS A 247 -4.87 -2.45 -29.43
N CYS A 248 -5.36 -3.41 -28.69
CA CYS A 248 -5.21 -3.48 -27.23
C CYS A 248 -4.14 -4.52 -26.90
N HIS A 249 -2.94 -4.06 -26.59
CA HIS A 249 -1.78 -4.91 -26.33
C HIS A 249 -2.05 -5.97 -25.25
N SER A 250 -2.75 -5.59 -24.17
CA SER A 250 -3.13 -6.52 -23.13
C SER A 250 -4.04 -7.63 -23.63
N LEU A 251 -5.06 -7.31 -24.42
CA LEU A 251 -5.98 -8.32 -24.99
C LEU A 251 -5.33 -9.22 -26.03
N GLU A 252 -4.33 -8.71 -26.79
CA GLU A 252 -3.73 -9.43 -27.90
C GLU A 252 -2.53 -10.27 -27.50
N ARG A 253 -1.77 -9.83 -26.47
CA ARG A 253 -0.52 -10.45 -26.06
C ARG A 253 -0.48 -10.88 -24.60
N LEU A 254 -0.72 -9.97 -23.66
CA LEU A 254 -0.43 -10.21 -22.25
C LEU A 254 -1.36 -11.27 -21.64
N ILE A 255 -2.67 -11.08 -21.79
CA ILE A 255 -3.66 -12.00 -21.21
C ILE A 255 -3.60 -13.40 -21.84
N PRO A 256 -3.48 -13.58 -23.16
CA PRO A 256 -3.27 -14.91 -23.74
C PRO A 256 -2.02 -15.63 -23.22
N LEU A 257 -0.91 -14.90 -23.01
CA LEU A 257 0.29 -15.50 -22.40
C LEU A 257 0.08 -15.85 -20.91
N ALA A 258 -0.59 -14.98 -20.16
CA ALA A 258 -0.92 -15.24 -18.78
C ALA A 258 -1.88 -16.44 -18.62
N GLN A 259 -2.83 -16.61 -19.53
CA GLN A 259 -3.70 -17.81 -19.60
C GLN A 259 -2.89 -19.08 -19.96
N GLN A 260 -1.98 -18.99 -20.94
CA GLN A 260 -1.08 -20.08 -21.29
C GLN A 260 -0.20 -20.51 -20.12
N ALA A 261 0.27 -19.56 -19.32
CA ALA A 261 1.06 -19.81 -18.12
C ALA A 261 0.25 -20.35 -16.91
N GLY A 262 -1.07 -20.35 -16.97
CA GLY A 262 -1.92 -20.71 -15.84
C GLY A 262 -2.12 -19.63 -14.80
N LEU A 263 -1.54 -18.44 -14.98
CA LEU A 263 -1.65 -17.30 -14.05
C LEU A 263 -3.06 -16.72 -14.01
N VAL A 264 -3.76 -16.67 -15.14
CA VAL A 264 -5.10 -16.08 -15.24
C VAL A 264 -6.13 -17.20 -15.34
N ASP A 265 -6.99 -17.28 -14.32
CA ASP A 265 -8.17 -18.15 -14.32
C ASP A 265 -9.35 -17.39 -14.96
N PRO A 266 -10.07 -17.98 -15.93
CA PRO A 266 -11.26 -17.34 -16.51
C PRO A 266 -12.35 -16.96 -15.51
N LYS A 267 -12.35 -17.58 -14.33
CA LYS A 267 -13.33 -17.36 -13.27
C LYS A 267 -12.94 -16.29 -12.26
N ILE A 268 -11.69 -15.86 -12.25
CA ILE A 268 -11.15 -14.87 -11.31
C ILE A 268 -10.89 -13.56 -12.04
N PRO A 269 -11.40 -12.42 -11.53
CA PRO A 269 -11.24 -11.15 -12.21
C PRO A 269 -9.77 -10.69 -12.21
N VAL A 270 -9.40 -9.96 -13.25
CA VAL A 270 -8.08 -9.36 -13.40
C VAL A 270 -8.18 -7.85 -13.32
N LEU A 271 -7.16 -7.20 -12.75
CA LEU A 271 -7.07 -5.75 -12.76
C LEU A 271 -6.59 -5.25 -14.12
N MET A 272 -7.19 -4.18 -14.60
CA MET A 272 -6.76 -3.46 -15.79
C MET A 272 -6.37 -2.04 -15.41
N ALA A 273 -5.09 -1.72 -15.57
CA ALA A 273 -4.56 -0.39 -15.34
C ALA A 273 -5.02 0.62 -16.39
N GLY A 274 -5.06 1.89 -16.02
CA GLY A 274 -5.19 3.01 -16.92
C GLY A 274 -6.60 3.52 -17.19
N GLY A 275 -7.55 3.13 -16.35
CA GLY A 275 -8.89 3.73 -16.31
C GLY A 275 -9.64 3.74 -17.63
N VAL A 276 -10.85 4.22 -17.59
CA VAL A 276 -11.53 4.73 -18.79
C VAL A 276 -10.75 5.97 -19.25
N PRO A 277 -10.50 6.15 -20.56
CA PRO A 277 -9.75 7.30 -21.07
C PRO A 277 -10.30 8.62 -20.51
N GLY A 278 -9.64 9.17 -19.47
CA GLY A 278 -10.13 10.33 -18.71
C GLY A 278 -10.21 11.62 -19.50
N ASP A 279 -9.56 11.67 -20.66
CA ASP A 279 -9.54 12.82 -21.58
C ASP A 279 -10.69 12.82 -22.58
N ARG A 280 -11.51 11.74 -22.61
CA ARG A 280 -12.65 11.67 -23.55
C ARG A 280 -13.91 12.13 -22.85
N LYS A 281 -14.59 13.08 -23.49
CA LYS A 281 -15.88 13.57 -23.04
C LYS A 281 -17.00 13.00 -23.91
N GLY A 282 -18.16 12.73 -23.32
CA GLY A 282 -19.38 12.41 -24.03
C GLY A 282 -19.42 11.00 -24.64
N ARG A 283 -20.10 10.87 -25.78
CA ARG A 283 -20.47 9.60 -26.44
C ARG A 283 -19.30 8.66 -26.70
N ALA A 284 -18.12 9.18 -27.05
CA ALA A 284 -16.94 8.39 -27.38
C ALA A 284 -16.45 7.49 -26.22
N VAL A 285 -16.65 7.91 -24.96
CA VAL A 285 -16.29 7.10 -23.77
C VAL A 285 -17.19 5.86 -23.70
N TYR A 286 -18.50 6.05 -23.84
CA TYR A 286 -19.44 4.94 -23.75
C TYR A 286 -19.31 3.94 -24.91
N GLU A 287 -18.95 4.43 -26.10
CA GLU A 287 -18.66 3.56 -27.27
C GLU A 287 -17.40 2.71 -27.02
N ALA A 288 -16.37 3.28 -26.38
CA ALA A 288 -15.16 2.54 -26.01
C ALA A 288 -15.45 1.46 -24.96
N ILE A 289 -16.24 1.77 -23.95
CA ILE A 289 -16.64 0.84 -22.91
C ILE A 289 -17.47 -0.30 -23.53
N ALA A 290 -18.47 0.00 -24.32
CA ALA A 290 -19.33 -0.99 -24.98
C ALA A 290 -18.52 -1.91 -25.91
N TRP A 291 -17.55 -1.38 -26.64
CA TRP A 291 -16.63 -2.16 -27.46
C TRP A 291 -15.80 -3.12 -26.59
N PHE A 292 -15.21 -2.60 -25.51
CA PHE A 292 -14.39 -3.40 -24.61
C PHE A 292 -15.18 -4.57 -23.98
N GLU A 293 -16.39 -4.29 -23.47
CA GLU A 293 -17.28 -5.33 -22.93
C GLU A 293 -17.65 -6.39 -23.98
N ALA A 294 -17.91 -5.97 -25.23
CA ALA A 294 -18.21 -6.89 -26.32
C ALA A 294 -17.01 -7.76 -26.67
N GLU A 295 -15.82 -7.17 -26.71
CA GLU A 295 -14.59 -7.87 -27.10
C GLU A 295 -14.13 -8.87 -26.02
N THR A 296 -14.22 -8.53 -24.75
CA THR A 296 -13.89 -9.43 -23.64
C THR A 296 -14.82 -10.66 -23.62
N ARG A 297 -16.13 -10.43 -23.81
CA ARG A 297 -17.11 -11.54 -23.95
C ARG A 297 -16.85 -12.40 -25.18
N ARG A 298 -16.55 -11.80 -26.33
CA ARG A 298 -16.25 -12.52 -27.57
C ARG A 298 -15.04 -13.44 -27.44
N ARG A 299 -14.04 -13.04 -26.65
CA ARG A 299 -12.80 -13.79 -26.44
C ARG A 299 -12.90 -14.80 -25.28
N GLY A 300 -13.99 -14.80 -24.51
CA GLY A 300 -14.13 -15.64 -23.31
C GLY A 300 -13.09 -15.29 -22.23
N LEU A 301 -12.75 -14.01 -22.12
CA LEU A 301 -11.77 -13.54 -21.14
C LEU A 301 -12.39 -13.44 -19.74
N PRO A 302 -11.57 -13.46 -18.68
CA PRO A 302 -12.06 -13.21 -17.32
C PRO A 302 -12.70 -11.83 -17.20
N GLU A 303 -13.47 -11.63 -16.13
CA GLU A 303 -14.03 -10.33 -15.81
C GLU A 303 -12.90 -9.32 -15.54
N PHE A 304 -13.10 -8.08 -16.01
CA PHE A 304 -12.15 -7.01 -15.78
C PHE A 304 -12.64 -6.08 -14.69
N ILE A 305 -11.72 -5.73 -13.80
CA ILE A 305 -11.87 -4.66 -12.83
C ILE A 305 -11.03 -3.50 -13.33
N VAL A 306 -11.68 -2.39 -13.66
CA VAL A 306 -11.02 -1.18 -14.16
C VAL A 306 -10.43 -0.42 -12.98
N PHE A 307 -9.12 -0.26 -13.01
CA PHE A 307 -8.37 0.45 -11.99
C PHE A 307 -8.53 1.97 -12.18
N GLY A 308 -8.97 2.66 -11.14
CA GLY A 308 -9.12 4.11 -11.11
C GLY A 308 -7.80 4.86 -10.92
N PRO A 309 -7.84 6.14 -10.56
CA PRO A 309 -6.65 6.88 -10.16
C PRO A 309 -5.91 6.20 -9.02
N ASP A 310 -4.59 6.23 -9.08
CA ASP A 310 -3.69 5.61 -8.11
C ASP A 310 -3.56 6.48 -6.86
N GLU A 311 -3.80 5.90 -5.69
CA GLU A 311 -3.71 6.52 -4.36
C GLU A 311 -4.31 7.95 -4.27
N PRO A 312 -5.54 8.18 -4.73
CA PRO A 312 -6.10 9.52 -4.76
C PRO A 312 -6.34 10.06 -3.35
N HIS A 313 -6.04 11.35 -3.19
CA HIS A 313 -6.24 12.06 -1.93
C HIS A 313 -7.66 12.62 -1.86
N TYR A 314 -8.39 12.29 -0.82
CA TYR A 314 -9.70 12.85 -0.59
C TYR A 314 -9.60 14.12 0.28
N PRO A 315 -10.31 15.23 -0.02
CA PRO A 315 -11.20 15.42 -1.17
C PRO A 315 -10.50 15.92 -2.45
N GLY A 316 -9.19 16.17 -2.43
CA GLY A 316 -8.47 16.87 -3.50
C GLY A 316 -8.62 16.25 -4.88
N ASP A 317 -8.63 14.91 -4.97
CA ASP A 317 -8.72 14.17 -6.22
C ASP A 317 -10.14 13.62 -6.51
N ALA A 318 -11.14 14.04 -5.74
CA ALA A 318 -12.51 13.52 -5.90
C ALA A 318 -13.03 13.67 -7.34
N ASP A 319 -12.79 14.80 -7.99
CA ASP A 319 -13.16 15.04 -9.36
C ASP A 319 -12.48 14.10 -10.37
N VAL A 320 -11.21 13.79 -10.14
CA VAL A 320 -10.44 12.87 -10.99
C VAL A 320 -11.00 11.46 -10.86
N VAL A 321 -11.25 11.00 -9.63
CA VAL A 321 -11.85 9.69 -9.33
C VAL A 321 -13.23 9.57 -9.96
N HIS A 322 -14.10 10.54 -9.71
CA HIS A 322 -15.46 10.48 -10.24
C HIS A 322 -15.51 10.56 -11.77
N ARG A 323 -14.68 11.36 -12.42
CA ARG A 323 -14.57 11.38 -13.88
C ARG A 323 -14.08 10.05 -14.45
N ALA A 324 -13.18 9.37 -13.75
CA ALA A 324 -12.66 8.07 -14.18
C ALA A 324 -13.70 6.95 -14.01
N LEU A 325 -14.45 6.93 -12.91
CA LEU A 325 -15.34 5.82 -12.56
C LEU A 325 -16.81 6.01 -12.98
N SER A 326 -17.32 7.26 -13.01
CA SER A 326 -18.72 7.54 -13.39
C SER A 326 -19.18 6.94 -14.72
N PRO A 327 -18.36 6.94 -15.79
CA PRO A 327 -18.77 6.35 -17.06
C PRO A 327 -19.04 4.85 -17.00
N LEU A 328 -18.46 4.15 -16.01
CA LEU A 328 -18.59 2.70 -15.84
C LEU A 328 -19.89 2.32 -15.13
N ARG A 329 -20.58 3.26 -14.47
CA ARG A 329 -21.87 2.98 -13.83
C ARG A 329 -22.91 2.52 -14.86
N GLY A 330 -23.63 1.45 -14.53
CA GLY A 330 -24.61 0.82 -15.42
C GLY A 330 -24.01 -0.05 -16.52
N THR A 331 -22.71 -0.36 -16.45
CA THR A 331 -22.00 -1.33 -17.29
C THR A 331 -21.75 -2.64 -16.54
N SER A 332 -21.24 -3.67 -17.21
CA SER A 332 -20.82 -4.92 -16.58
C SER A 332 -19.37 -4.89 -16.06
N LEU A 333 -18.63 -3.82 -16.33
CA LEU A 333 -17.27 -3.65 -15.85
C LEU A 333 -17.30 -3.22 -14.38
N ARG A 334 -16.48 -3.87 -13.57
CA ARG A 334 -16.29 -3.45 -12.18
C ARG A 334 -15.24 -2.35 -12.10
N THR A 335 -15.27 -1.64 -11.01
CA THR A 335 -14.35 -0.55 -10.71
C THR A 335 -13.50 -0.89 -9.49
N ASN A 336 -12.24 -0.46 -9.52
CA ASN A 336 -11.31 -0.53 -8.39
C ASN A 336 -10.72 0.84 -8.09
N LEU A 337 -10.47 1.10 -6.84
CA LEU A 337 -9.76 2.28 -6.39
C LEU A 337 -8.73 1.87 -5.35
N ASP A 338 -7.46 2.22 -5.59
CA ASP A 338 -6.37 2.04 -4.65
C ASP A 338 -6.30 3.23 -3.68
N GLN A 339 -6.20 2.96 -2.39
CA GLN A 339 -6.32 3.98 -1.33
C GLN A 339 -5.28 3.75 -0.24
N SER A 340 -4.31 4.63 -0.19
CA SER A 340 -3.20 4.55 0.78
C SER A 340 -3.52 5.13 2.16
N ASN A 341 -4.61 5.89 2.29
CA ASN A 341 -4.98 6.56 3.53
C ASN A 341 -6.47 6.44 3.87
N MET A 342 -6.78 6.53 5.17
CA MET A 342 -8.14 6.32 5.68
C MET A 342 -9.14 7.38 5.19
N ALA A 343 -8.72 8.63 4.99
CA ALA A 343 -9.61 9.66 4.47
C ALA A 343 -10.09 9.32 3.05
N GLY A 344 -9.18 8.80 2.19
CA GLY A 344 -9.53 8.28 0.87
C GLY A 344 -10.47 7.08 0.97
N VAL A 345 -10.14 6.11 1.81
CA VAL A 345 -10.98 4.92 2.02
C VAL A 345 -12.43 5.32 2.31
N TYR A 346 -12.66 6.21 3.25
CA TYR A 346 -14.02 6.60 3.63
C TYR A 346 -14.67 7.56 2.65
N GLY A 347 -13.90 8.49 2.10
CA GLY A 347 -14.42 9.47 1.15
C GLY A 347 -14.94 8.84 -0.14
N TYR A 348 -14.35 7.72 -0.55
CA TYR A 348 -14.73 7.01 -1.78
C TYR A 348 -15.59 5.75 -1.53
N MET A 349 -15.84 5.35 -0.28
CA MET A 349 -16.81 4.31 0.05
C MET A 349 -18.23 4.82 -0.12
N THR A 350 -18.68 4.85 -1.36
CA THR A 350 -20.00 5.36 -1.73
C THR A 350 -20.72 4.34 -2.60
N PRO A 351 -21.99 4.01 -2.29
CA PRO A 351 -22.76 3.06 -3.09
C PRO A 351 -22.79 3.44 -4.58
N GLY A 352 -22.44 2.49 -5.46
CA GLY A 352 -22.43 2.67 -6.90
C GLY A 352 -21.25 3.47 -7.45
N LEU A 353 -20.23 3.80 -6.65
CA LEU A 353 -19.01 4.44 -7.14
C LEU A 353 -17.90 3.43 -7.42
N CYS A 354 -17.65 2.54 -6.48
CA CYS A 354 -16.55 1.60 -6.55
C CYS A 354 -16.96 0.21 -6.06
N ASP A 355 -16.66 -0.83 -6.84
CA ASP A 355 -16.97 -2.22 -6.51
C ASP A 355 -15.87 -2.87 -5.65
N VAL A 356 -14.63 -2.44 -5.82
CA VAL A 356 -13.45 -2.99 -5.15
C VAL A 356 -12.60 -1.85 -4.60
N HIS A 357 -12.40 -1.85 -3.30
CA HIS A 357 -11.45 -0.94 -2.65
C HIS A 357 -10.17 -1.71 -2.34
N THR A 358 -9.09 -1.40 -3.06
CA THR A 358 -7.75 -1.89 -2.72
C THR A 358 -7.16 -0.93 -1.69
N ILE A 359 -6.96 -1.41 -0.47
CA ILE A 359 -6.51 -0.56 0.65
C ILE A 359 -5.24 -1.10 1.28
N HIS A 360 -4.45 -0.20 1.86
CA HIS A 360 -3.24 -0.60 2.57
C HIS A 360 -3.59 -1.53 3.75
N ASP A 361 -2.77 -2.57 3.98
CA ASP A 361 -2.96 -3.57 5.05
C ASP A 361 -3.23 -2.95 6.42
N GLY A 362 -2.58 -1.81 6.75
CA GLY A 362 -2.80 -1.05 7.98
C GLY A 362 -4.18 -0.37 8.08
N SER A 363 -4.91 -0.28 6.99
CA SER A 363 -6.25 0.35 6.90
C SER A 363 -7.40 -0.66 6.93
N VAL A 364 -7.11 -1.96 6.93
CA VAL A 364 -8.15 -3.01 7.04
C VAL A 364 -8.59 -3.12 8.50
N THR A 365 -9.80 -2.65 8.79
CA THR A 365 -10.42 -2.75 10.12
C THR A 365 -11.79 -3.40 10.04
N PRO A 366 -12.33 -3.96 11.14
CA PRO A 366 -13.67 -4.53 11.15
C PRO A 366 -14.75 -3.53 10.71
N GLU A 367 -14.59 -2.25 11.03
CA GLU A 367 -15.52 -1.17 10.66
C GLU A 367 -15.51 -0.94 9.15
N VAL A 368 -14.31 -0.88 8.53
CA VAL A 368 -14.15 -0.75 7.07
C VAL A 368 -14.77 -1.92 6.34
N LEU A 369 -14.58 -3.14 6.85
CA LEU A 369 -15.17 -4.34 6.24
C LEU A 369 -16.70 -4.34 6.34
N ALA A 370 -17.26 -3.99 7.51
CA ALA A 370 -18.70 -3.90 7.70
C ALA A 370 -19.33 -2.84 6.79
N GLU A 371 -18.65 -1.71 6.59
CA GLU A 371 -19.12 -0.66 5.70
C GLU A 371 -19.05 -1.08 4.23
N ALA A 372 -17.97 -1.74 3.80
CA ALA A 372 -17.86 -2.29 2.46
C ALA A 372 -18.96 -3.34 2.18
N GLU A 373 -19.22 -4.24 3.11
CA GLU A 373 -20.31 -5.22 3.02
C GLU A 373 -21.67 -4.52 2.89
N ARG A 374 -21.94 -3.50 3.69
CA ARG A 374 -23.16 -2.70 3.62
C ARG A 374 -23.35 -2.04 2.25
N MET A 375 -22.26 -1.64 1.60
CA MET A 375 -22.28 -1.02 0.27
C MET A 375 -22.28 -2.02 -0.89
N GLY A 376 -22.08 -3.30 -0.61
CA GLY A 376 -21.90 -4.34 -1.61
C GLY A 376 -20.55 -4.28 -2.30
N SER A 377 -19.56 -3.61 -1.71
CA SER A 377 -18.19 -3.52 -2.20
C SER A 377 -17.31 -4.61 -1.61
N SER A 378 -16.21 -4.93 -2.28
CA SER A 378 -15.19 -5.88 -1.83
C SER A 378 -13.95 -5.13 -1.37
N ILE A 379 -13.36 -5.56 -0.25
CA ILE A 379 -12.06 -5.06 0.20
C ILE A 379 -10.96 -6.00 -0.28
N TRP A 380 -9.97 -5.42 -0.95
CA TRP A 380 -8.69 -6.05 -1.25
C TRP A 380 -7.61 -5.37 -0.43
N ALA A 381 -6.64 -6.14 0.05
CA ALA A 381 -5.51 -5.54 0.75
C ALA A 381 -4.28 -5.51 -0.14
N TYR A 382 -3.50 -4.43 -0.04
CA TYR A 382 -2.16 -4.42 -0.56
C TYR A 382 -1.16 -4.05 0.54
N SER A 383 0.09 -4.49 0.38
CA SER A 383 1.16 -4.11 1.27
C SER A 383 2.45 -3.81 0.52
N TYR A 384 3.13 -2.75 0.96
CA TYR A 384 4.50 -2.46 0.59
C TYR A 384 5.44 -2.58 1.81
N ARG A 385 4.90 -2.83 3.01
CA ARG A 385 5.67 -2.89 4.26
C ARG A 385 6.12 -4.29 4.62
N VAL A 386 5.39 -5.32 4.17
CA VAL A 386 5.64 -6.71 4.51
C VAL A 386 7.03 -7.17 4.04
N TRP A 387 7.64 -6.49 3.10
CA TRP A 387 8.95 -6.82 2.53
C TRP A 387 10.04 -5.74 2.76
N ARG A 388 9.72 -4.59 3.37
CA ARG A 388 10.71 -3.57 3.73
C ARG A 388 11.74 -4.06 4.75
N GLU A 389 11.39 -5.02 5.56
CA GLU A 389 12.14 -5.37 6.76
C GLU A 389 12.92 -6.68 6.67
N ASN A 390 13.13 -7.35 5.53
CA ASN A 390 14.12 -8.42 5.41
C ASN A 390 13.83 -9.53 4.38
N PHE A 391 12.87 -9.43 3.50
CA PHE A 391 12.46 -10.52 2.58
C PHE A 391 12.14 -11.83 3.33
N ASP A 392 11.69 -11.69 4.57
CA ASP A 392 11.39 -12.78 5.48
C ASP A 392 10.12 -13.51 4.97
N PRO A 393 10.14 -14.82 4.78
CA PRO A 393 8.99 -15.58 4.33
C PRO A 393 7.80 -15.53 5.32
N LEU A 394 8.06 -15.41 6.62
CA LEU A 394 7.03 -15.46 7.65
C LEU A 394 5.96 -14.34 7.54
N PRO A 395 6.32 -13.03 7.43
CA PRO A 395 5.30 -12.00 7.20
C PRO A 395 4.55 -12.17 5.89
N GLN A 396 5.19 -12.68 4.84
CA GLN A 396 4.57 -12.94 3.54
C GLN A 396 3.56 -14.08 3.63
N ARG A 397 3.89 -15.18 4.32
CA ARG A 397 2.97 -16.31 4.60
C ARG A 397 1.75 -15.82 5.36
N TYR A 398 1.96 -15.04 6.43
CA TYR A 398 0.86 -14.49 7.22
C TYR A 398 -0.05 -13.60 6.38
N PHE A 399 0.52 -12.64 5.65
CA PHE A 399 -0.25 -11.67 4.87
C PHE A 399 -1.08 -12.34 3.77
N ALA A 400 -0.48 -13.23 2.99
CA ALA A 400 -1.19 -13.93 1.93
C ALA A 400 -2.24 -14.91 2.49
N GLY A 401 -1.91 -15.65 3.56
CA GLY A 401 -2.73 -16.71 4.13
C GLY A 401 -3.72 -16.20 5.17
N LEU A 402 -3.28 -16.31 6.41
CA LEU A 402 -4.15 -16.11 7.58
C LEU A 402 -4.76 -14.70 7.67
N TYR A 403 -4.03 -13.66 7.26
CA TYR A 403 -4.57 -12.30 7.23
C TYR A 403 -5.71 -12.17 6.21
N THR A 404 -5.50 -12.65 4.98
CA THR A 404 -6.52 -12.64 3.92
C THR A 404 -7.78 -13.40 4.34
N TRP A 405 -7.60 -14.57 4.95
CA TRP A 405 -8.71 -15.39 5.47
C TRP A 405 -9.42 -14.74 6.66
N THR A 406 -8.66 -14.19 7.63
CA THR A 406 -9.21 -13.57 8.84
C THR A 406 -10.17 -12.44 8.50
N TYR A 407 -9.79 -11.58 7.58
CA TYR A 407 -10.57 -10.42 7.18
C TYR A 407 -11.49 -10.67 5.98
N LYS A 408 -11.59 -11.91 5.48
CA LYS A 408 -12.44 -12.31 4.33
C LYS A 408 -12.20 -11.42 3.10
N LEU A 409 -10.95 -11.11 2.82
CA LEU A 409 -10.58 -10.21 1.73
C LEU A 409 -10.89 -10.83 0.37
N GLY A 410 -11.41 -10.03 -0.55
CA GLY A 410 -11.61 -10.44 -1.95
C GLY A 410 -10.32 -10.50 -2.76
N GLY A 411 -9.24 -9.86 -2.30
CA GLY A 411 -7.93 -9.91 -2.94
C GLY A 411 -6.79 -9.54 -2.02
N ASN A 412 -5.59 -9.97 -2.40
CA ASN A 412 -4.35 -9.72 -1.68
C ASN A 412 -3.21 -9.46 -2.67
N TRP A 413 -2.65 -8.27 -2.62
CA TRP A 413 -1.72 -7.75 -3.59
C TRP A 413 -0.43 -7.26 -2.93
N VAL A 414 0.68 -7.33 -3.65
CA VAL A 414 1.96 -6.79 -3.21
C VAL A 414 2.64 -5.99 -4.32
N TRP A 415 3.28 -4.92 -3.94
CA TRP A 415 4.10 -4.08 -4.79
C TRP A 415 5.56 -4.49 -4.64
N ALA A 416 6.31 -4.95 -5.63
CA ALA A 416 5.93 -5.32 -6.98
C ALA A 416 6.78 -6.52 -7.41
N TYR A 417 6.42 -7.20 -8.53
CA TYR A 417 7.16 -8.36 -8.99
C TYR A 417 8.59 -8.00 -9.47
N ASN A 418 8.73 -7.07 -10.40
CA ASN A 418 9.99 -6.84 -11.12
C ASN A 418 10.50 -5.39 -11.12
N PHE A 419 9.90 -4.47 -10.40
CA PHE A 419 10.32 -3.07 -10.41
C PHE A 419 10.38 -2.43 -9.01
N GLY A 420 11.05 -1.27 -8.95
CA GLY A 420 11.32 -0.61 -7.69
C GLY A 420 12.35 -1.35 -6.83
N HIS A 421 12.55 -0.90 -5.61
CA HIS A 421 13.44 -1.51 -4.62
C HIS A 421 12.78 -2.69 -3.86
N HIS A 422 11.59 -3.10 -4.28
CA HIS A 422 10.73 -4.07 -3.62
C HIS A 422 10.50 -5.32 -4.45
N ARG A 423 11.42 -5.66 -5.32
CA ARG A 423 11.29 -6.78 -6.25
C ARG A 423 11.17 -8.11 -5.54
N HIS A 424 10.24 -8.92 -6.02
CA HIS A 424 10.06 -10.30 -5.57
C HIS A 424 10.77 -11.31 -6.46
N ALA A 425 11.20 -10.89 -7.65
CA ALA A 425 12.01 -11.71 -8.54
C ALA A 425 13.09 -10.89 -9.24
N TRP A 426 14.18 -11.57 -9.58
CA TRP A 426 15.29 -11.08 -10.39
C TRP A 426 15.48 -11.98 -11.59
N PHE A 427 16.30 -11.52 -12.54
CA PHE A 427 16.67 -12.29 -13.70
C PHE A 427 18.17 -12.53 -13.71
N MET A 428 18.60 -13.76 -14.02
CA MET A 428 20.01 -14.04 -14.28
C MET A 428 20.44 -13.33 -15.56
N PRO A 429 21.66 -12.76 -15.59
CA PRO A 429 22.27 -12.34 -16.84
C PRO A 429 22.27 -13.51 -17.83
N ASP A 430 21.90 -13.22 -19.08
CA ASP A 430 21.85 -14.21 -20.16
C ASP A 430 20.79 -15.33 -20.00
N SER A 431 19.85 -15.18 -19.06
CA SER A 431 18.73 -16.09 -18.87
C SER A 431 17.40 -15.34 -18.91
N HIS A 432 16.37 -16.02 -19.43
CA HIS A 432 14.98 -15.54 -19.38
C HIS A 432 14.22 -16.04 -18.14
N GLU A 433 14.90 -16.83 -17.29
CA GLU A 433 14.28 -17.41 -16.09
C GLU A 433 14.30 -16.42 -14.92
N PRO A 434 13.16 -16.19 -14.26
CA PRO A 434 13.11 -15.39 -13.06
C PRO A 434 13.75 -16.15 -11.87
N MET A 435 14.31 -15.39 -10.95
CA MET A 435 14.83 -15.90 -9.67
C MET A 435 13.95 -15.35 -8.55
N PRO A 436 13.05 -16.16 -7.97
CA PRO A 436 12.22 -15.72 -6.85
C PRO A 436 13.06 -15.44 -5.60
N ILE A 437 12.51 -14.69 -4.68
CA ILE A 437 13.05 -14.51 -3.32
C ILE A 437 12.35 -15.47 -2.34
N THR A 438 12.97 -15.71 -1.19
CA THR A 438 12.36 -16.52 -0.13
C THR A 438 10.99 -16.02 0.31
N GLY A 439 10.74 -14.69 0.23
CA GLY A 439 9.42 -14.11 0.49
C GLY A 439 8.35 -14.57 -0.49
N MET A 440 8.68 -14.90 -1.75
CA MET A 440 7.75 -15.50 -2.71
C MET A 440 7.32 -16.91 -2.28
N GLU A 441 8.29 -17.70 -1.80
CA GLU A 441 8.01 -19.02 -1.24
C GLU A 441 7.06 -18.93 -0.02
N GLY A 442 7.36 -18.03 0.92
CA GLY A 442 6.47 -17.78 2.06
C GLY A 442 5.09 -17.31 1.62
N ARG A 443 4.99 -16.50 0.57
CA ARG A 443 3.70 -16.07 0.02
C ARG A 443 2.90 -17.23 -0.57
N ARG A 444 3.56 -18.16 -1.28
CA ARG A 444 2.93 -19.38 -1.80
C ARG A 444 2.37 -20.23 -0.66
N GLU A 445 3.19 -20.51 0.37
CA GLU A 445 2.74 -21.22 1.56
C GLU A 445 1.52 -20.56 2.22
N GLY A 446 1.51 -19.21 2.26
CA GLY A 446 0.36 -18.46 2.77
C GLY A 446 -0.89 -18.64 1.91
N ILE A 447 -0.77 -18.64 0.59
CA ILE A 447 -1.90 -18.87 -0.31
C ILE A 447 -2.46 -20.28 -0.09
N ASP A 448 -1.61 -21.27 0.16
CA ASP A 448 -2.06 -22.64 0.47
C ASP A 448 -2.73 -22.70 1.86
N ASP A 449 -2.21 -22.05 2.89
CA ASP A 449 -2.91 -21.89 4.18
C ASP A 449 -4.32 -21.29 4.02
N TYR A 450 -4.46 -20.28 3.16
CA TYR A 450 -5.77 -19.70 2.82
C TYR A 450 -6.68 -20.74 2.15
N ARG A 451 -6.17 -21.53 1.20
CA ARG A 451 -6.93 -22.56 0.48
C ARG A 451 -7.45 -23.65 1.42
N TYR A 452 -6.63 -24.09 2.39
CA TYR A 452 -7.05 -25.06 3.41
C TYR A 452 -8.21 -24.53 4.28
N LEU A 453 -8.08 -23.31 4.79
CA LEU A 453 -9.12 -22.73 5.64
C LEU A 453 -10.39 -22.41 4.86
N GLN A 454 -10.28 -21.91 3.63
CA GLN A 454 -11.39 -21.71 2.72
C GLN A 454 -12.13 -23.03 2.44
N MET A 455 -11.39 -24.09 2.08
CA MET A 455 -11.96 -25.41 1.79
C MET A 455 -12.68 -25.98 3.01
N LEU A 456 -12.14 -25.76 4.20
CA LEU A 456 -12.78 -26.20 5.44
C LEU A 456 -14.09 -25.45 5.71
N GLU A 457 -14.16 -24.15 5.47
CA GLU A 457 -15.41 -23.37 5.51
C GLU A 457 -16.44 -23.92 4.51
N ASP A 458 -16.00 -24.27 3.30
CA ASP A 458 -16.86 -24.86 2.28
C ASP A 458 -17.37 -26.25 2.67
N CYS A 459 -16.55 -27.07 3.35
CA CYS A 459 -16.99 -28.35 3.91
C CYS A 459 -18.12 -28.15 4.93
N VAL A 460 -17.96 -27.21 5.87
CA VAL A 460 -19.00 -26.91 6.86
C VAL A 460 -20.29 -26.40 6.17
N ALA A 461 -20.14 -25.54 5.18
CA ALA A 461 -21.29 -25.01 4.44
C ALA A 461 -22.03 -26.06 3.62
N ALA A 462 -21.29 -27.02 3.03
CA ALA A 462 -21.87 -28.13 2.26
C ALA A 462 -22.51 -29.21 3.14
N TYR A 463 -22.00 -29.40 4.35
CA TYR A 463 -22.43 -30.43 5.28
C TYR A 463 -22.77 -29.85 6.67
N PRO A 464 -23.79 -28.97 6.77
CA PRO A 464 -24.10 -28.26 8.05
C PRO A 464 -24.50 -29.20 9.19
N ASP A 465 -25.11 -30.36 8.87
CA ASP A 465 -25.56 -31.35 9.85
C ASP A 465 -24.51 -32.42 10.16
N HIS A 466 -23.29 -32.31 9.62
CA HIS A 466 -22.22 -33.24 9.95
C HIS A 466 -21.77 -33.12 11.40
N ALA A 467 -21.41 -34.24 12.05
CA ALA A 467 -21.06 -34.27 13.47
C ALA A 467 -19.91 -33.33 13.86
N GLU A 468 -19.00 -33.05 12.94
CA GLU A 468 -17.86 -32.14 13.17
C GLU A 468 -18.16 -30.66 12.86
N SER A 469 -19.24 -30.35 12.15
CA SER A 469 -19.48 -28.98 11.66
C SER A 469 -19.51 -27.93 12.77
N ALA A 470 -20.15 -28.22 13.90
CA ALA A 470 -20.17 -27.31 15.05
C ALA A 470 -18.78 -27.10 15.66
N ASN A 471 -17.99 -28.19 15.79
CA ASN A 471 -16.63 -28.12 16.36
C ASN A 471 -15.70 -27.33 15.42
N VAL A 472 -15.80 -27.55 14.13
CA VAL A 472 -15.00 -26.87 13.11
C VAL A 472 -15.34 -25.37 13.10
N THR A 473 -16.63 -25.02 13.08
CA THR A 473 -17.06 -23.62 13.14
C THR A 473 -16.49 -22.92 14.38
N ALA A 474 -16.62 -23.54 15.54
CA ALA A 474 -16.09 -22.97 16.79
C ALA A 474 -14.55 -22.79 16.75
N TRP A 475 -13.84 -23.73 16.11
CA TRP A 475 -12.40 -23.64 15.95
C TRP A 475 -12.01 -22.50 14.98
N LEU A 476 -12.67 -22.39 13.83
CA LEU A 476 -12.44 -21.32 12.85
C LEU A 476 -12.73 -19.95 13.46
N ASP A 477 -13.83 -19.80 14.20
CA ASP A 477 -14.18 -18.56 14.87
C ASP A 477 -13.16 -18.18 15.96
N SER A 478 -12.70 -19.17 16.75
CA SER A 478 -11.65 -18.96 17.76
C SER A 478 -10.34 -18.51 17.11
N LEU A 479 -9.94 -19.13 16.00
CA LEU A 479 -8.75 -18.74 15.25
C LEU A 479 -8.88 -17.33 14.70
N ARG A 480 -10.01 -17.00 14.08
CA ARG A 480 -10.27 -15.67 13.50
C ARG A 480 -10.22 -14.59 14.59
N ASN A 481 -10.90 -14.80 15.73
CA ASN A 481 -10.91 -13.85 16.84
C ASN A 481 -9.51 -13.61 17.43
N ARG A 482 -8.65 -14.62 17.45
CA ARG A 482 -7.26 -14.47 17.90
C ARG A 482 -6.44 -13.61 16.96
N LEU A 483 -6.72 -13.65 15.65
CA LEU A 483 -5.91 -12.99 14.62
C LEU A 483 -6.39 -11.58 14.27
N VAL A 484 -7.61 -11.20 14.66
CA VAL A 484 -8.10 -9.82 14.45
C VAL A 484 -7.18 -8.82 15.17
N GLY A 485 -6.73 -7.79 14.45
CA GLY A 485 -5.82 -6.76 14.96
C GLY A 485 -4.33 -7.12 14.84
N ALA A 486 -3.99 -8.36 14.46
CA ALA A 486 -2.61 -8.72 14.17
C ALA A 486 -2.17 -8.16 12.81
N MET A 487 -1.13 -7.31 12.82
CA MET A 487 -0.66 -6.63 11.61
C MET A 487 0.46 -7.41 10.91
N PRO A 488 0.43 -7.56 9.58
CA PRO A 488 1.42 -8.35 8.85
C PRO A 488 2.87 -7.93 9.10
N ASN A 489 3.14 -6.63 9.14
CA ASN A 489 4.48 -6.08 9.37
C ASN A 489 4.99 -6.20 10.82
N LYS A 490 4.17 -6.70 11.73
CA LYS A 490 4.53 -6.96 13.14
C LYS A 490 4.62 -8.47 13.44
N VAL A 491 4.36 -9.30 12.45
CA VAL A 491 4.51 -10.74 12.56
C VAL A 491 5.98 -11.09 12.44
N THR A 492 6.58 -11.43 13.55
CA THR A 492 7.97 -11.90 13.64
C THR A 492 7.98 -13.24 14.35
N ALA A 493 9.10 -13.97 14.26
CA ALA A 493 9.24 -15.22 14.98
C ALA A 493 8.87 -15.03 16.48
N GLY A 494 7.72 -15.60 16.88
CA GLY A 494 7.20 -15.53 18.26
C GLY A 494 6.02 -14.59 18.50
N ALA A 495 5.52 -13.83 17.49
CA ALA A 495 4.33 -12.99 17.66
C ALA A 495 3.67 -12.64 16.31
N PRO A 496 2.33 -12.72 16.15
CA PRO A 496 1.35 -13.31 17.06
C PRO A 496 1.30 -14.83 16.99
N LEU A 497 2.04 -15.45 16.06
CA LEU A 497 2.15 -16.87 15.81
C LEU A 497 3.62 -17.27 15.72
N ALA A 498 3.99 -18.35 16.38
CA ALA A 498 5.29 -19.00 16.13
C ALA A 498 5.27 -19.68 14.75
N PRO A 499 6.42 -19.82 14.05
CA PRO A 499 6.48 -20.53 12.76
C PRO A 499 5.75 -21.88 12.77
N ALA A 500 6.03 -22.76 13.71
CA ALA A 500 5.38 -24.08 13.83
C ALA A 500 3.85 -24.03 14.03
N GLU A 501 3.27 -22.90 14.40
CA GLU A 501 1.80 -22.80 14.53
C GLU A 501 1.11 -22.71 13.17
N PHE A 502 1.79 -22.22 12.13
CA PHE A 502 1.23 -22.22 10.78
C PHE A 502 0.98 -23.66 10.31
N ASP A 503 1.97 -24.51 10.47
CA ASP A 503 1.86 -25.93 10.09
C ASP A 503 0.82 -26.66 10.93
N GLN A 504 0.75 -26.38 12.24
CA GLN A 504 -0.28 -26.93 13.12
C GLN A 504 -1.70 -26.50 12.70
N ILE A 505 -1.89 -25.27 12.23
CA ILE A 505 -3.17 -24.77 11.71
C ILE A 505 -3.52 -25.52 10.42
N ARG A 506 -2.57 -25.63 9.49
CA ARG A 506 -2.73 -26.35 8.22
C ARG A 506 -3.05 -27.84 8.46
N GLU A 507 -2.27 -28.53 9.29
CA GLU A 507 -2.49 -29.93 9.64
C GLU A 507 -3.87 -30.16 10.24
N LYS A 508 -4.29 -29.31 11.16
CA LYS A 508 -5.60 -29.40 11.78
C LYS A 508 -6.73 -29.15 10.79
N ALA A 509 -6.58 -28.18 9.88
CA ALA A 509 -7.54 -27.96 8.81
C ALA A 509 -7.65 -29.19 7.89
N ALA A 510 -6.50 -29.77 7.50
CA ALA A 510 -6.43 -30.97 6.68
C ALA A 510 -7.09 -32.19 7.35
N GLU A 511 -6.85 -32.38 8.66
CA GLU A 511 -7.50 -33.44 9.45
C GLU A 511 -9.03 -33.30 9.40
N TYR A 512 -9.54 -32.08 9.60
CA TYR A 512 -10.97 -31.83 9.54
C TYR A 512 -11.53 -32.03 8.12
N ILE A 513 -10.86 -31.52 7.07
CA ILE A 513 -11.28 -31.72 5.67
C ILE A 513 -11.41 -33.20 5.37
N GLY A 514 -10.47 -34.02 5.83
CA GLY A 514 -10.50 -35.48 5.65
C GLY A 514 -11.70 -36.20 6.27
N LYS A 515 -12.43 -35.57 7.19
CA LYS A 515 -13.63 -36.12 7.83
C LYS A 515 -14.91 -35.82 7.05
N PHE A 516 -14.88 -34.85 6.12
CA PHE A 516 -16.03 -34.49 5.29
C PHE A 516 -16.03 -35.26 3.97
N GLY A 517 -17.17 -35.24 3.30
CA GLY A 517 -17.29 -35.78 1.92
C GLY A 517 -16.67 -34.80 0.89
N ALA A 518 -16.63 -35.25 -0.36
CA ALA A 518 -16.21 -34.43 -1.46
C ALA A 518 -17.14 -33.21 -1.62
N ILE A 519 -16.55 -32.05 -1.81
CA ILE A 519 -17.26 -30.78 -2.06
C ILE A 519 -17.01 -30.32 -3.50
N ALA A 520 -18.02 -29.66 -4.07
CA ALA A 520 -17.86 -28.99 -5.36
C ALA A 520 -16.96 -27.74 -5.21
N ASP A 521 -16.16 -27.47 -6.24
CA ASP A 521 -15.36 -26.25 -6.28
C ASP A 521 -16.28 -25.02 -6.29
N ALA A 522 -16.23 -24.22 -5.21
CA ALA A 522 -17.05 -23.05 -5.00
C ALA A 522 -16.45 -21.76 -5.59
N SER A 523 -15.41 -21.86 -6.42
CA SER A 523 -14.67 -20.74 -7.01
C SER A 523 -15.52 -19.81 -7.91
N ASP A 524 -16.77 -20.17 -8.21
CA ASP A 524 -17.68 -19.37 -9.06
C ASP A 524 -18.39 -18.21 -8.32
N ARG A 525 -18.09 -17.99 -7.04
CA ARG A 525 -18.82 -17.02 -6.18
C ARG A 525 -18.15 -15.66 -6.03
N TRP A 526 -17.64 -15.10 -7.10
CA TRP A 526 -17.23 -13.69 -7.06
C TRP A 526 -18.46 -12.79 -6.93
N PRO A 527 -18.44 -11.78 -6.03
CA PRO A 527 -19.49 -10.77 -5.99
C PRO A 527 -19.59 -10.12 -7.37
N ARG A 528 -20.75 -10.13 -7.97
CA ARG A 528 -20.97 -9.43 -9.24
C ARG A 528 -20.95 -7.92 -9.01
N SER A 529 -20.71 -7.13 -10.09
CA SER A 529 -20.80 -5.68 -10.03
C SER A 529 -22.12 -5.24 -9.37
N THR A 530 -22.03 -4.29 -8.46
CA THR A 530 -23.19 -3.65 -7.82
C THR A 530 -23.85 -2.63 -8.75
N HIS A 531 -23.23 -2.33 -9.90
CA HIS A 531 -23.77 -1.40 -10.89
C HIS A 531 -24.93 -2.03 -11.65
N THR A 532 -26.10 -1.42 -11.54
CA THR A 532 -27.28 -1.81 -12.32
C THR A 532 -27.50 -0.84 -13.47
N LYS A 533 -28.24 -1.25 -14.52
CA LYS A 533 -28.60 -0.36 -15.64
C LYS A 533 -29.42 0.83 -15.17
N GLU A 534 -30.20 0.66 -14.12
CA GLU A 534 -31.00 1.68 -13.47
C GLU A 534 -30.14 2.80 -12.89
N GLU A 535 -28.90 2.51 -12.46
CA GLU A 535 -27.93 3.50 -11.95
C GLU A 535 -27.57 4.59 -12.97
N ALA A 536 -27.78 4.37 -14.25
CA ALA A 536 -27.58 5.35 -15.32
C ALA A 536 -28.88 6.03 -15.80
N ALA A 537 -30.03 5.74 -15.18
CA ALA A 537 -31.36 6.14 -15.71
C ALA A 537 -31.58 7.66 -15.85
N TYR A 538 -30.87 8.46 -15.03
CA TYR A 538 -31.00 9.94 -15.05
C TYR A 538 -29.82 10.64 -15.73
N ARG A 539 -28.88 9.94 -16.27
CA ARG A 539 -27.71 10.53 -16.94
C ARG A 539 -28.15 11.39 -18.15
N GLY A 540 -27.73 12.66 -18.17
CA GLY A 540 -28.03 13.60 -19.23
C GLY A 540 -29.49 14.11 -19.26
N ARG A 541 -30.32 13.76 -18.28
CA ARG A 541 -31.69 14.34 -18.16
C ARG A 541 -31.60 15.73 -17.51
N PRO A 542 -32.53 16.66 -17.83
CA PRO A 542 -32.53 17.97 -17.20
C PRO A 542 -32.49 17.92 -15.66
N VAL A 543 -31.88 18.92 -15.04
CA VAL A 543 -31.74 19.02 -13.56
C VAL A 543 -33.10 18.87 -12.86
N GLN A 544 -34.17 19.43 -13.42
CA GLN A 544 -35.51 19.32 -12.84
C GLN A 544 -36.05 17.88 -12.82
N ASP A 545 -35.71 17.07 -13.84
CA ASP A 545 -36.10 15.66 -13.89
C ASP A 545 -35.32 14.85 -12.85
N CYS A 546 -34.03 15.19 -12.65
CA CYS A 546 -33.20 14.60 -11.59
C CYS A 546 -33.74 14.97 -10.19
N ILE A 547 -34.16 16.24 -9.97
CA ILE A 547 -34.81 16.66 -8.72
C ILE A 547 -36.10 15.86 -8.47
N ALA A 548 -36.90 15.63 -9.50
CA ALA A 548 -38.09 14.78 -9.41
C ALA A 548 -37.70 13.31 -9.09
N GLY A 549 -36.63 12.81 -9.70
CA GLY A 549 -36.10 11.47 -9.50
C GLY A 549 -35.65 11.18 -8.06
N LEU A 550 -35.20 12.18 -7.30
CA LEU A 550 -34.90 12.04 -5.87
C LEU A 550 -36.10 11.59 -5.02
N LYS A 551 -37.32 11.65 -5.57
CA LYS A 551 -38.56 11.21 -4.91
C LYS A 551 -39.13 9.91 -5.46
N ALA A 552 -38.38 9.22 -6.33
CA ALA A 552 -38.81 7.95 -6.90
C ALA A 552 -39.04 6.90 -5.80
N SER A 553 -39.94 5.97 -6.02
CA SER A 553 -40.27 4.92 -5.04
C SER A 553 -39.14 3.93 -4.84
N ASP A 554 -38.40 3.62 -5.91
CA ASP A 554 -37.29 2.69 -5.85
C ASP A 554 -35.95 3.39 -5.55
N VAL A 555 -35.08 2.69 -4.82
CA VAL A 555 -33.79 3.18 -4.35
C VAL A 555 -32.83 3.47 -5.51
N ALA A 556 -32.79 2.58 -6.53
CA ALA A 556 -31.88 2.71 -7.65
C ALA A 556 -32.14 4.01 -8.43
N SER A 557 -33.42 4.35 -8.68
CA SER A 557 -33.79 5.61 -9.33
C SER A 557 -33.42 6.83 -8.48
N ARG A 558 -33.67 6.82 -7.16
CA ARG A 558 -33.27 7.93 -6.28
C ARG A 558 -31.74 8.12 -6.26
N ARG A 559 -30.98 7.03 -6.19
CA ARG A 559 -29.52 7.03 -6.22
C ARG A 559 -28.98 7.54 -7.55
N ALA A 560 -29.53 7.03 -8.67
CA ALA A 560 -29.19 7.49 -10.02
C ALA A 560 -29.47 8.98 -10.22
N ALA A 561 -30.54 9.50 -9.65
CA ALA A 561 -30.87 10.93 -9.71
C ALA A 561 -29.85 11.78 -8.93
N ALA A 562 -29.45 11.35 -7.73
CA ALA A 562 -28.41 12.02 -6.95
C ALA A 562 -27.07 12.04 -7.68
N TRP A 563 -26.66 10.92 -8.27
CA TRP A 563 -25.46 10.86 -9.09
C TRP A 563 -25.51 11.71 -10.36
N ALA A 564 -26.66 11.78 -11.02
CA ALA A 564 -26.84 12.67 -12.17
C ALA A 564 -26.68 14.15 -11.76
N LEU A 565 -27.20 14.54 -10.59
CA LEU A 565 -26.99 15.88 -10.04
C LEU A 565 -25.52 16.14 -9.68
N TYR A 566 -24.79 15.15 -9.19
CA TYR A 566 -23.35 15.25 -9.03
C TYR A 566 -22.66 15.60 -10.36
N GLU A 567 -23.01 14.91 -11.46
CA GLU A 567 -22.43 15.14 -12.80
C GLU A 567 -22.67 16.56 -13.33
N TYR A 568 -23.76 17.22 -12.92
CA TYR A 568 -24.03 18.62 -13.23
C TYR A 568 -23.15 19.61 -12.47
N GLY A 569 -22.59 19.19 -11.33
CA GLY A 569 -21.74 20.06 -10.51
C GLY A 569 -22.46 21.34 -10.06
N PRO A 570 -21.82 22.53 -10.21
CA PRO A 570 -22.42 23.81 -9.82
C PRO A 570 -23.77 24.11 -10.50
N ASP A 571 -24.00 23.62 -11.71
CA ASP A 571 -25.27 23.79 -12.43
C ASP A 571 -26.43 23.07 -11.72
N ALA A 572 -26.14 22.12 -10.82
CA ALA A 572 -27.14 21.49 -9.96
C ALA A 572 -27.55 22.32 -8.73
N ALA A 573 -27.10 23.55 -8.56
CA ALA A 573 -27.45 24.43 -7.43
C ALA A 573 -28.95 24.48 -7.12
N PRO A 574 -29.87 24.48 -8.11
CA PRO A 574 -31.33 24.42 -7.86
C PRO A 574 -31.79 23.18 -7.09
N ALA A 575 -30.98 22.11 -7.08
CA ALA A 575 -31.27 20.86 -6.37
C ALA A 575 -30.83 20.85 -4.90
N ALA A 576 -30.02 21.82 -4.43
CA ALA A 576 -29.40 21.82 -3.10
C ALA A 576 -30.37 21.49 -1.95
N LEU A 577 -31.54 22.17 -1.93
CA LEU A 577 -32.57 21.91 -0.91
C LEU A 577 -33.19 20.52 -1.01
N ALA A 578 -33.36 19.99 -2.23
CA ALA A 578 -33.94 18.67 -2.46
C ALA A 578 -32.93 17.57 -2.05
N LEU A 579 -31.65 17.74 -2.38
CA LEU A 579 -30.57 16.90 -1.94
C LEU A 579 -30.46 16.91 -0.40
N GLY A 580 -30.51 18.06 0.25
CA GLY A 580 -30.55 18.17 1.71
C GLY A 580 -31.67 17.31 2.34
N LYS A 581 -32.85 17.29 1.76
CA LYS A 581 -33.99 16.49 2.28
C LYS A 581 -33.80 14.97 2.18
N VAL A 582 -33.06 14.48 1.18
CA VAL A 582 -32.83 13.05 1.00
C VAL A 582 -31.63 12.54 1.84
N LEU A 583 -30.92 13.41 2.56
CA LEU A 583 -29.86 13.01 3.48
C LEU A 583 -30.34 12.10 4.64
N ALA A 584 -31.63 12.07 4.90
CA ALA A 584 -32.27 11.15 5.85
C ALA A 584 -32.32 9.70 5.33
N ASP A 585 -32.29 9.50 3.99
CA ASP A 585 -32.32 8.19 3.34
C ASP A 585 -30.90 7.57 3.34
N PRO A 586 -30.64 6.48 4.08
CA PRO A 586 -29.31 5.91 4.17
C PRO A 586 -28.75 5.42 2.82
N ASP A 587 -29.63 4.98 1.90
CA ASP A 587 -29.21 4.44 0.60
C ASP A 587 -28.86 5.53 -0.43
N VAL A 588 -29.27 6.77 -0.18
CA VAL A 588 -29.06 7.91 -1.09
C VAL A 588 -28.18 8.99 -0.47
N ARG A 589 -27.98 8.92 0.85
CA ARG A 589 -27.26 9.93 1.65
C ARG A 589 -25.88 10.27 1.08
N MET A 590 -25.04 9.26 0.84
CA MET A 590 -23.68 9.51 0.35
C MET A 590 -23.66 10.10 -1.07
N PRO A 591 -24.38 9.56 -2.07
CA PRO A 591 -24.53 10.22 -3.36
C PRO A 591 -25.04 11.66 -3.27
N ALA A 592 -25.97 11.95 -2.36
CA ALA A 592 -26.50 13.30 -2.15
C ALA A 592 -25.45 14.23 -1.51
N LEU A 593 -24.66 13.74 -0.54
CA LEU A 593 -23.55 14.51 0.03
C LEU A 593 -22.51 14.85 -1.05
N HIS A 594 -22.13 13.90 -1.90
CA HIS A 594 -21.20 14.17 -3.00
C HIS A 594 -21.76 15.18 -4.01
N ALA A 595 -23.07 15.10 -4.32
CA ALA A 595 -23.70 16.10 -5.18
C ALA A 595 -23.68 17.50 -4.55
N LEU A 596 -23.94 17.62 -3.24
CA LEU A 596 -23.86 18.89 -2.51
C LEU A 596 -22.42 19.43 -2.41
N GLU A 597 -21.45 18.54 -2.20
CA GLU A 597 -20.03 18.88 -2.23
C GLU A 597 -19.65 19.49 -3.58
N LYS A 598 -20.06 18.85 -4.66
CA LYS A 598 -19.76 19.29 -6.03
C LYS A 598 -20.46 20.59 -6.42
N ILE A 599 -21.63 20.86 -5.89
CA ILE A 599 -22.30 22.16 -6.02
C ILE A 599 -21.46 23.25 -5.33
N GLY A 600 -20.78 22.93 -4.23
CA GLY A 600 -19.92 23.86 -3.51
C GLY A 600 -20.73 24.96 -2.75
N PRO A 601 -20.30 26.25 -2.81
CA PRO A 601 -20.92 27.33 -2.03
C PRO A 601 -22.43 27.47 -2.23
N ASP A 602 -22.94 27.19 -3.42
CA ASP A 602 -24.37 27.30 -3.75
C ASP A 602 -25.22 26.18 -3.11
N ALA A 603 -24.57 25.18 -2.47
CA ALA A 603 -25.23 24.20 -1.62
C ALA A 603 -25.62 24.75 -0.22
N ALA A 604 -25.29 25.99 0.12
CA ALA A 604 -25.63 26.64 1.39
C ALA A 604 -27.08 26.44 1.87
N PRO A 605 -28.11 26.37 1.01
CA PRO A 605 -29.50 26.06 1.43
C PRO A 605 -29.66 24.69 2.11
N ALA A 606 -28.72 23.75 1.91
CA ALA A 606 -28.73 22.42 2.55
C ALA A 606 -28.01 22.37 3.91
N VAL A 607 -27.26 23.41 4.31
CA VAL A 607 -26.48 23.45 5.56
C VAL A 607 -27.30 23.01 6.79
N PRO A 608 -28.56 23.39 7.01
CA PRO A 608 -29.34 22.95 8.17
C PRO A 608 -29.53 21.43 8.25
N GLU A 609 -29.63 20.75 7.11
CA GLU A 609 -29.77 19.29 7.08
C GLU A 609 -28.42 18.60 7.19
N ILE A 610 -27.37 19.15 6.57
CA ILE A 610 -25.99 18.65 6.68
C ILE A 610 -25.49 18.78 8.14
N ALA A 611 -25.77 19.89 8.80
CA ALA A 611 -25.38 20.12 10.20
C ALA A 611 -25.94 19.08 11.18
N LYS A 612 -27.06 18.43 10.87
CA LYS A 612 -27.56 17.31 11.69
C LYS A 612 -26.66 16.08 11.62
N LEU A 613 -25.99 15.90 10.49
CA LEU A 613 -25.16 14.73 10.24
C LEU A 613 -23.82 14.76 10.98
N VAL A 614 -23.36 15.92 11.48
CA VAL A 614 -22.15 15.98 12.32
C VAL A 614 -22.32 15.27 13.67
N HIS A 615 -23.54 14.90 14.02
CA HIS A 615 -23.89 14.09 15.20
C HIS A 615 -24.31 12.65 14.84
N HIS A 616 -24.14 12.23 13.58
CA HIS A 616 -24.55 10.90 13.16
C HIS A 616 -23.75 9.83 13.90
N PRO A 617 -24.36 8.69 14.30
CA PRO A 617 -23.64 7.62 14.99
C PRO A 617 -22.50 7.05 14.13
N ASP A 618 -22.69 6.97 12.82
CA ASP A 618 -21.69 6.53 11.88
C ASP A 618 -20.63 7.65 11.64
N PRO A 619 -19.34 7.40 11.97
CA PRO A 619 -18.27 8.38 11.82
C PRO A 619 -18.05 8.81 10.35
N TYR A 620 -18.34 7.94 9.41
CA TYR A 620 -18.14 8.21 7.98
C TYR A 620 -19.17 9.20 7.43
N VAL A 621 -20.40 9.11 7.90
CA VAL A 621 -21.42 10.11 7.63
C VAL A 621 -21.03 11.47 8.21
N ARG A 622 -20.43 11.47 9.42
CA ARG A 622 -19.94 12.71 10.04
C ARG A 622 -18.79 13.34 9.23
N ILE A 623 -17.85 12.54 8.72
CA ILE A 623 -16.77 13.03 7.83
C ILE A 623 -17.36 13.60 6.54
N GLY A 624 -18.25 12.86 5.86
CA GLY A 624 -18.89 13.35 4.65
C GLY A 624 -19.61 14.68 4.86
N ALA A 625 -20.30 14.83 5.98
CA ALA A 625 -20.93 16.09 6.36
C ALA A 625 -19.90 17.23 6.55
N ALA A 626 -18.78 16.96 7.25
CA ALA A 626 -17.73 17.95 7.47
C ALA A 626 -17.10 18.41 6.15
N LEU A 627 -16.88 17.48 5.21
CA LEU A 627 -16.30 17.78 3.90
C LEU A 627 -17.23 18.67 3.05
N VAL A 628 -18.53 18.34 3.00
CA VAL A 628 -19.52 19.18 2.30
C VAL A 628 -19.58 20.57 2.92
N LEU A 629 -19.58 20.67 4.26
CA LEU A 629 -19.52 21.96 4.95
C LEU A 629 -18.25 22.73 4.59
N GLY A 630 -17.14 22.01 4.41
CA GLY A 630 -15.86 22.56 3.95
C GLY A 630 -15.97 23.18 2.57
N GLU A 631 -16.54 22.47 1.59
CA GLU A 631 -16.73 22.98 0.23
C GLU A 631 -17.72 24.14 0.17
N ILE A 632 -18.72 24.16 1.05
CA ILE A 632 -19.63 25.32 1.16
C ILE A 632 -18.91 26.52 1.77
N GLY A 633 -18.08 26.34 2.80
CA GLY A 633 -17.43 27.40 3.56
C GLY A 633 -16.14 27.94 2.94
N ALA A 634 -15.34 27.06 2.37
CA ALA A 634 -14.05 27.38 1.77
C ALA A 634 -13.74 26.35 0.66
N PRO A 635 -14.29 26.52 -0.54
CA PRO A 635 -14.14 25.56 -1.63
C PRO A 635 -12.68 25.45 -2.09
N VAL A 636 -12.28 24.24 -2.48
CA VAL A 636 -11.00 24.00 -3.14
C VAL A 636 -11.09 24.56 -4.57
N GLN A 637 -10.44 25.67 -4.81
CA GLN A 637 -10.52 26.36 -6.11
C GLN A 637 -9.61 25.78 -7.19
N GLU A 638 -8.47 25.21 -6.79
CA GLU A 638 -7.53 24.51 -7.66
C GLU A 638 -6.73 23.54 -6.82
N TYR A 639 -6.41 22.37 -7.36
CA TYR A 639 -5.46 21.45 -6.78
C TYR A 639 -4.06 22.04 -6.94
N THR A 640 -3.63 22.86 -6.00
CA THR A 640 -2.23 23.13 -5.81
C THR A 640 -1.73 22.24 -4.69
N ARG A 641 -0.50 21.72 -4.80
CA ARG A 641 0.19 20.91 -3.78
C ARG A 641 0.14 21.53 -2.37
N THR A 642 -0.27 22.80 -2.26
CA THR A 642 -0.44 23.58 -1.05
C THR A 642 -1.91 23.87 -0.68
N GLY A 643 -2.90 23.33 -1.44
CA GLY A 643 -4.33 23.30 -1.08
C GLY A 643 -4.92 24.65 -0.65
N ARG A 644 -4.66 25.75 -1.37
CA ARG A 644 -5.20 27.07 -0.99
C ARG A 644 -6.71 27.09 -1.15
N ARG A 645 -7.40 27.36 -0.04
CA ARG A 645 -8.84 27.59 0.00
C ARG A 645 -9.11 29.07 0.28
N LYS A 646 -10.18 29.61 -0.28
CA LYS A 646 -10.65 30.95 0.01
C LYS A 646 -12.04 30.88 0.65
N ALA A 647 -12.25 31.61 1.75
CA ALA A 647 -13.54 31.65 2.41
C ALA A 647 -14.64 32.10 1.44
N SER A 648 -15.73 31.36 1.41
CA SER A 648 -16.94 31.69 0.65
C SER A 648 -17.78 32.74 1.40
N PRO A 649 -18.75 33.39 0.72
CA PRO A 649 -19.73 34.24 1.40
C PRO A 649 -20.53 33.49 2.48
N HIS A 650 -20.58 32.17 2.43
CA HIS A 650 -21.33 31.29 3.34
C HIS A 650 -20.48 30.69 4.47
N ALA A 651 -19.19 31.08 4.57
CA ALA A 651 -18.25 30.52 5.54
C ALA A 651 -18.76 30.55 6.99
N ALA A 652 -19.42 31.64 7.38
CA ALA A 652 -19.95 31.78 8.74
C ALA A 652 -21.03 30.74 9.10
N LEU A 653 -21.76 30.21 8.12
CA LEU A 653 -22.83 29.21 8.34
C LEU A 653 -22.29 27.84 8.75
N VAL A 654 -21.07 27.52 8.34
CA VAL A 654 -20.50 26.18 8.52
C VAL A 654 -19.56 26.08 9.72
N VAL A 655 -19.15 27.20 10.33
CA VAL A 655 -18.17 27.23 11.42
C VAL A 655 -18.64 26.44 12.63
N GLU A 656 -19.88 26.67 13.11
CA GLU A 656 -20.37 25.99 14.32
C GLU A 656 -20.52 24.46 14.14
N PRO A 657 -21.11 23.95 13.03
CA PRO A 657 -21.08 22.52 12.75
C PRO A 657 -19.68 21.93 12.65
N LEU A 658 -18.72 22.63 12.04
CA LEU A 658 -17.34 22.18 11.94
C LEU A 658 -16.62 22.20 13.31
N ILE A 659 -16.98 23.10 14.22
CA ILE A 659 -16.50 23.09 15.61
C ILE A 659 -17.00 21.85 16.35
N VAL A 660 -18.17 21.36 16.04
CA VAL A 660 -18.65 20.07 16.57
C VAL A 660 -17.80 18.93 16.03
N SER A 661 -17.58 18.87 14.72
CA SER A 661 -16.71 17.88 14.11
C SER A 661 -15.26 17.95 14.63
N LEU A 662 -14.75 19.15 14.92
CA LEU A 662 -13.43 19.34 15.54
C LEU A 662 -13.28 18.59 16.86
N LYS A 663 -14.36 18.43 17.64
CA LYS A 663 -14.39 17.74 18.94
C LYS A 663 -14.67 16.25 18.82
N ASP A 664 -14.80 15.71 17.62
CA ASP A 664 -15.11 14.30 17.40
C ASP A 664 -14.01 13.41 17.99
N GLU A 665 -14.40 12.35 18.62
CA GLU A 665 -13.50 11.32 19.15
C GLU A 665 -12.86 10.48 18.05
N PHE A 666 -13.44 10.50 16.83
CA PHE A 666 -12.85 9.89 15.66
C PHE A 666 -11.84 10.86 15.02
N GLU A 667 -10.56 10.60 15.24
CA GLU A 667 -9.44 11.50 14.92
C GLU A 667 -9.45 12.03 13.49
N ILE A 668 -9.83 11.22 12.50
CA ILE A 668 -9.89 11.63 11.10
C ILE A 668 -10.88 12.75 10.91
N ASN A 669 -12.05 12.69 11.57
CA ASN A 669 -13.05 13.74 11.47
C ASN A 669 -12.56 15.04 12.13
N SER A 670 -11.92 14.95 13.29
CA SER A 670 -11.36 16.11 13.97
C SER A 670 -10.23 16.77 13.17
N HIS A 671 -9.35 15.98 12.52
CA HIS A 671 -8.30 16.50 11.64
C HIS A 671 -8.87 17.15 10.37
N THR A 672 -9.90 16.52 9.76
CA THR A 672 -10.60 17.07 8.61
C THR A 672 -11.21 18.44 8.95
N ALA A 673 -11.94 18.51 10.06
CA ALA A 673 -12.55 19.75 10.53
C ALA A 673 -11.48 20.82 10.87
N ALA A 674 -10.34 20.41 11.43
CA ALA A 674 -9.21 21.29 11.73
C ALA A 674 -8.66 21.98 10.47
N SER A 675 -8.36 21.18 9.44
CA SER A 675 -7.87 21.68 8.16
C SER A 675 -8.86 22.64 7.48
N ILE A 676 -10.16 22.31 7.52
CA ILE A 676 -11.21 23.16 6.93
C ILE A 676 -11.33 24.47 7.70
N LEU A 677 -11.40 24.44 9.04
CA LEU A 677 -11.53 25.64 9.86
C LEU A 677 -10.33 26.58 9.70
N GLY A 678 -9.11 26.03 9.59
CA GLY A 678 -7.93 26.79 9.24
C GLY A 678 -8.11 27.53 7.91
N SER A 679 -8.56 26.81 6.87
CA SER A 679 -8.78 27.38 5.52
C SER A 679 -9.88 28.45 5.44
N ILE A 680 -10.87 28.39 6.33
CA ILE A 680 -11.95 29.40 6.41
C ILE A 680 -11.43 30.77 6.87
N GLY A 681 -10.36 30.80 7.64
CA GLY A 681 -9.74 32.05 8.11
C GLY A 681 -10.58 32.80 9.15
N ALA A 682 -10.74 34.12 9.00
CA ALA A 682 -11.37 35.01 9.98
C ALA A 682 -12.71 34.54 10.59
N PRO A 683 -13.67 34.00 9.82
CA PRO A 683 -14.90 33.45 10.39
C PRO A 683 -14.68 32.32 11.38
N ALA A 684 -13.60 31.54 11.23
CA ALA A 684 -13.29 30.41 12.10
C ALA A 684 -12.53 30.78 13.40
N LYS A 685 -12.33 32.05 13.70
CA LYS A 685 -11.77 32.52 14.98
C LYS A 685 -12.37 31.83 16.23
N PRO A 686 -13.67 31.46 16.29
CA PRO A 686 -14.22 30.71 17.42
C PRO A 686 -13.55 29.34 17.66
N ALA A 687 -12.81 28.77 16.70
CA ALA A 687 -12.07 27.51 16.89
C ALA A 687 -10.76 27.68 17.70
N VAL A 688 -10.21 28.91 17.81
CA VAL A 688 -8.93 29.19 18.49
C VAL A 688 -8.84 28.63 19.91
N PRO A 689 -9.83 28.81 20.81
CA PRO A 689 -9.75 28.24 22.15
C PRO A 689 -9.62 26.71 22.18
N ILE A 690 -10.25 26.02 21.23
CA ILE A 690 -10.18 24.56 21.11
C ILE A 690 -8.80 24.13 20.59
N ALA A 691 -8.29 24.81 19.56
CA ALA A 691 -6.95 24.59 19.04
C ALA A 691 -5.87 24.79 20.11
N ILE A 692 -6.01 25.82 20.98
CA ILE A 692 -5.14 26.02 22.14
C ILE A 692 -5.24 24.82 23.11
N GLY A 693 -6.42 24.31 23.38
CA GLY A 693 -6.63 23.14 24.23
C GLY A 693 -6.01 21.86 23.67
N TYR A 694 -5.88 21.74 22.35
CA TYR A 694 -5.25 20.59 21.70
C TYR A 694 -3.74 20.51 21.94
N LEU A 695 -3.07 21.62 22.23
CA LEU A 695 -1.65 21.64 22.56
C LEU A 695 -1.33 20.88 23.88
N ASP A 696 -2.32 20.61 24.72
CA ASP A 696 -2.16 19.80 25.93
C ASP A 696 -2.45 18.29 25.71
N ARG A 697 -2.81 17.89 24.52
CA ARG A 697 -3.16 16.51 24.17
C ARG A 697 -1.96 15.75 23.59
N HIS A 698 -2.17 14.49 23.26
CA HIS A 698 -1.16 13.66 22.59
C HIS A 698 -0.76 14.24 21.21
N HIS A 699 0.36 13.74 20.66
CA HIS A 699 1.09 14.29 19.52
C HIS A 699 0.22 14.65 18.29
N GLU A 700 -0.76 13.83 17.93
CA GLU A 700 -1.57 14.04 16.71
C GLU A 700 -2.55 15.21 16.87
N LEU A 701 -3.27 15.29 17.97
CA LEU A 701 -4.16 16.43 18.23
C LEU A 701 -3.40 17.74 18.43
N SER A 702 -2.20 17.69 19.02
CA SER A 702 -1.36 18.89 19.12
C SER A 702 -0.90 19.38 17.76
N ALA A 703 -0.64 18.48 16.81
CA ALA A 703 -0.32 18.83 15.43
C ALA A 703 -1.52 19.51 14.73
N ALA A 704 -2.73 18.97 14.88
CA ALA A 704 -3.96 19.59 14.36
C ALA A 704 -4.19 20.99 14.97
N GLY A 705 -3.98 21.14 16.28
CA GLY A 705 -4.05 22.43 16.97
C GLY A 705 -3.06 23.44 16.40
N LEU A 706 -1.80 23.06 16.21
CA LEU A 706 -0.78 23.90 15.59
C LEU A 706 -1.16 24.31 14.16
N GLY A 707 -1.69 23.36 13.36
CA GLY A 707 -2.17 23.62 11.99
C GLY A 707 -3.24 24.71 11.97
N ILE A 708 -4.31 24.55 12.76
CA ILE A 708 -5.38 25.57 12.88
C ILE A 708 -4.80 26.96 13.26
N LEU A 709 -3.91 27.00 14.27
CA LEU A 709 -3.34 28.24 14.73
C LEU A 709 -2.45 28.91 13.68
N THR A 710 -1.72 28.12 12.91
CA THR A 710 -0.92 28.57 11.77
C THR A 710 -1.80 29.15 10.67
N ASP A 711 -2.83 28.41 10.28
CA ASP A 711 -3.72 28.81 9.19
C ASP A 711 -4.60 30.01 9.54
N LEU A 712 -5.03 30.14 10.78
CA LEU A 712 -5.75 31.32 11.27
C LEU A 712 -4.86 32.56 11.43
N GLY A 713 -3.55 32.38 11.47
CA GLY A 713 -2.58 33.45 11.47
C GLY A 713 -2.87 34.53 12.52
N PRO A 714 -3.01 35.85 12.15
CA PRO A 714 -3.26 36.94 13.10
C PRO A 714 -4.49 36.75 14.00
N HIS A 715 -5.49 35.97 13.53
CA HIS A 715 -6.70 35.69 14.31
C HIS A 715 -6.44 34.75 15.49
N ALA A 716 -5.28 34.04 15.48
CA ALA A 716 -4.82 33.15 16.54
C ALA A 716 -3.93 33.89 17.59
N ALA A 717 -3.84 35.20 17.61
CA ALA A 717 -3.00 35.99 18.54
C ALA A 717 -3.14 35.57 20.01
N ALA A 718 -4.32 35.13 20.45
CA ALA A 718 -4.58 34.62 21.80
C ALA A 718 -3.77 33.36 22.15
N ALA A 719 -3.25 32.62 21.16
CA ALA A 719 -2.48 31.42 21.36
C ALA A 719 -1.00 31.66 21.71
N VAL A 720 -0.45 32.87 21.50
CA VAL A 720 0.97 33.15 21.66
C VAL A 720 1.54 32.74 23.03
N PRO A 721 0.90 33.04 24.18
CA PRO A 721 1.43 32.55 25.46
C PRO A 721 1.51 31.05 25.58
N LYS A 722 0.52 30.33 25.03
CA LYS A 722 0.46 28.87 25.05
C LYS A 722 1.49 28.26 24.10
N LEU A 723 1.68 28.80 22.89
CA LEU A 723 2.71 28.40 21.94
C LEU A 723 4.11 28.51 22.52
N LEU A 724 4.40 29.60 23.23
CA LEU A 724 5.69 29.79 23.92
C LEU A 724 5.89 28.76 25.04
N ALA A 725 4.86 28.47 25.83
CA ALA A 725 4.90 27.44 26.87
C ALA A 725 5.06 26.05 26.28
N PHE A 726 4.36 25.73 25.19
CA PHE A 726 4.45 24.47 24.48
C PHE A 726 5.83 24.25 23.86
N GLY A 727 6.43 25.30 23.28
CA GLY A 727 7.78 25.27 22.69
C GLY A 727 8.92 25.21 23.73
N LYS A 728 8.61 25.08 25.02
CA LYS A 728 9.58 24.88 26.14
C LYS A 728 10.77 25.86 26.16
N GLY A 729 10.62 27.06 25.59
CA GLY A 729 11.60 28.13 25.59
C GLY A 729 12.70 28.04 24.50
N ASP A 730 13.01 26.86 23.96
CA ASP A 730 13.97 26.70 22.87
C ASP A 730 13.30 26.63 21.50
N LEU A 731 11.97 26.54 21.45
CA LEU A 731 11.15 26.42 20.24
C LEU A 731 11.64 25.30 19.31
N ALA A 732 12.04 24.15 19.87
CA ALA A 732 12.61 23.05 19.12
C ALA A 732 11.65 22.49 18.05
N ASP A 733 10.33 22.51 18.29
CA ASP A 733 9.32 22.16 17.30
C ASP A 733 9.14 23.27 16.27
N THR A 734 9.54 23.01 15.03
CA THR A 734 9.47 23.98 13.93
C THR A 734 8.04 24.44 13.65
N ARG A 735 7.03 23.58 13.87
CA ARG A 735 5.61 23.94 13.71
C ARG A 735 5.17 25.07 14.64
N VAL A 736 5.76 25.16 15.84
CA VAL A 736 5.52 26.29 16.76
C VAL A 736 6.09 27.58 16.18
N VAL A 737 7.29 27.49 15.58
CA VAL A 737 7.93 28.66 14.92
C VAL A 737 7.09 29.14 13.74
N GLU A 738 6.53 28.20 12.97
CA GLU A 738 5.63 28.49 11.84
C GLU A 738 4.33 29.17 12.31
N ALA A 739 3.70 28.64 13.37
CA ALA A 739 2.51 29.27 13.95
C ALA A 739 2.79 30.70 14.44
N LEU A 740 3.91 30.93 15.10
CA LEU A 740 4.32 32.28 15.54
C LEU A 740 4.61 33.22 14.37
N ALA A 741 5.24 32.70 13.30
CA ALA A 741 5.47 33.47 12.06
C ALA A 741 4.15 33.86 11.39
N ALA A 742 3.19 32.91 11.30
CA ALA A 742 1.87 33.17 10.72
C ALA A 742 1.05 34.18 11.55
N ILE A 743 1.13 34.13 12.87
CA ILE A 743 0.48 35.11 13.76
C ILE A 743 1.08 36.53 13.52
N GLY A 744 2.34 36.62 13.16
CA GLY A 744 2.98 37.87 12.79
C GLY A 744 3.19 38.84 13.95
N PRO A 745 2.99 40.16 13.78
CA PRO A 745 3.31 41.16 14.78
C PRO A 745 2.73 40.94 16.17
N ALA A 746 1.58 40.29 16.29
CA ALA A 746 0.98 39.92 17.57
C ALA A 746 1.80 38.89 18.37
N ALA A 747 2.75 38.21 17.72
CA ALA A 747 3.68 37.26 18.35
C ALA A 747 4.98 37.95 18.85
N ALA A 748 5.03 39.25 19.03
CA ALA A 748 6.23 39.99 19.46
C ALA A 748 6.88 39.43 20.74
N ALA A 749 6.11 38.82 21.63
CA ALA A 749 6.62 38.15 22.84
C ALA A 749 7.57 36.95 22.51
N ALA A 750 7.55 36.43 21.30
CA ALA A 750 8.40 35.32 20.84
C ALA A 750 9.80 35.80 20.37
N ILE A 751 10.00 37.08 20.12
CA ILE A 751 11.24 37.65 19.55
C ILE A 751 12.50 37.22 20.33
N PRO A 752 12.56 37.24 21.67
CA PRO A 752 13.75 36.82 22.39
C PRO A 752 14.12 35.34 22.12
N ALA A 753 13.14 34.45 22.19
CA ALA A 753 13.34 33.02 21.97
C ALA A 753 13.73 32.72 20.50
N LEU A 754 13.08 33.35 19.54
CA LEU A 754 13.41 33.23 18.12
C LEU A 754 14.81 33.77 17.81
N THR A 755 15.22 34.89 18.44
CA THR A 755 16.56 35.45 18.28
C THR A 755 17.62 34.50 18.83
N ALA A 756 17.39 33.92 20.02
CA ALA A 756 18.28 32.92 20.59
C ALA A 756 18.41 31.69 19.67
N ARG A 757 17.28 31.15 19.16
CA ARG A 757 17.27 30.05 18.23
C ARG A 757 18.01 30.36 16.92
N ALA A 758 17.76 31.51 16.30
CA ALA A 758 18.42 31.96 15.08
C ALA A 758 19.95 32.13 15.25
N SER A 759 20.43 32.32 16.49
CA SER A 759 21.84 32.47 16.80
C SER A 759 22.53 31.17 17.23
N SER A 760 21.78 30.18 17.70
CA SER A 760 22.31 28.91 18.24
C SER A 760 22.16 27.74 17.26
N GLN A 761 21.35 27.86 16.21
CA GLN A 761 21.08 26.83 15.21
C GLN A 761 21.69 27.18 13.86
N THR A 762 21.81 26.15 12.98
CA THR A 762 22.23 26.26 11.58
C THR A 762 21.20 25.62 10.66
N GLY A 763 21.35 25.74 9.35
CA GLY A 763 20.48 25.09 8.36
C GLY A 763 18.99 25.49 8.45
N ALA A 764 18.10 24.53 8.25
CA ALA A 764 16.64 24.74 8.24
C ALA A 764 16.10 25.38 9.54
N ALA A 765 16.62 24.98 10.70
CA ALA A 765 16.16 25.50 11.99
C ALA A 765 16.49 27.00 12.19
N GLN A 766 17.66 27.42 11.73
CA GLN A 766 18.04 28.83 11.71
C GLN A 766 17.17 29.61 10.72
N ALA A 767 17.01 29.12 9.50
CA ALA A 767 16.22 29.74 8.46
C ALA A 767 14.75 29.95 8.89
N ALA A 768 14.11 28.95 9.48
CA ALA A 768 12.76 29.09 10.03
C ALA A 768 12.66 30.17 11.12
N ALA A 769 13.62 30.22 12.04
CA ALA A 769 13.63 31.26 13.10
C ALA A 769 13.85 32.69 12.56
N VAL A 770 14.75 32.85 11.58
CA VAL A 770 15.00 34.16 10.92
C VAL A 770 13.77 34.59 10.10
N TYR A 771 13.15 33.64 9.37
CA TYR A 771 11.89 33.88 8.66
C TYR A 771 10.79 34.37 9.62
N ALA A 772 10.63 33.71 10.78
CA ALA A 772 9.63 34.08 11.78
C ALA A 772 9.91 35.48 12.36
N LEU A 773 11.19 35.81 12.63
CA LEU A 773 11.58 37.17 13.07
C LEU A 773 11.17 38.23 12.04
N PHE A 774 11.44 37.96 10.75
CA PHE A 774 11.03 38.89 9.69
C PHE A 774 9.50 39.01 9.61
N CYS A 775 8.75 37.90 9.73
CA CYS A 775 7.29 37.94 9.73
C CYS A 775 6.73 38.79 10.92
N ILE A 776 7.38 38.74 12.09
CA ILE A 776 6.91 39.39 13.32
C ILE A 776 7.27 40.87 13.33
N ARG A 777 8.50 41.27 13.00
CA ARG A 777 8.98 42.67 13.14
C ARG A 777 9.22 43.42 11.83
N ASN A 778 9.21 42.66 10.71
CA ASN A 778 9.39 43.24 9.36
C ASN A 778 10.67 44.10 9.19
N GLU A 779 11.77 43.69 9.86
CA GLU A 779 13.03 44.39 9.78
C GLU A 779 13.88 43.95 8.60
N PRO A 780 14.40 44.86 7.74
CA PRO A 780 15.25 44.47 6.60
C PRO A 780 16.48 43.64 6.98
N GLY A 781 16.99 43.82 8.20
CA GLY A 781 18.12 43.05 8.72
C GLY A 781 17.86 41.58 8.86
N ASP A 782 16.61 41.12 9.15
CA ASP A 782 16.27 39.73 9.21
C ASP A 782 16.21 39.10 7.82
N LEU A 783 15.69 39.84 6.85
CA LEU A 783 15.68 39.41 5.46
C LEU A 783 17.10 39.27 4.92
N GLN A 784 18.00 40.19 5.26
CA GLN A 784 19.41 40.08 4.89
C GLN A 784 20.05 38.85 5.53
N ARG A 785 19.77 38.54 6.80
CA ARG A 785 20.28 37.35 7.48
C ARG A 785 19.79 36.06 6.80
N LEU A 786 18.57 36.04 6.28
CA LEU A 786 18.04 34.92 5.54
C LEU A 786 18.85 34.69 4.25
N VAL A 787 19.18 35.73 3.52
CA VAL A 787 20.02 35.67 2.31
C VAL A 787 21.47 35.31 2.67
N ASP A 788 22.02 35.87 3.74
CA ASP A 788 23.37 35.51 4.20
C ASP A 788 23.47 34.04 4.58
N SER A 789 22.39 33.48 5.17
CA SER A 789 22.29 32.05 5.44
C SER A 789 22.21 31.23 4.14
N LEU A 790 21.54 31.69 3.09
CA LEU A 790 21.48 31.04 1.77
C LEU A 790 22.87 30.94 1.11
N LEU A 791 23.68 31.96 1.31
CA LEU A 791 25.05 32.06 0.76
C LEU A 791 26.10 31.36 1.63
N GLY A 792 25.73 30.93 2.82
CA GLY A 792 26.63 30.29 3.78
C GLY A 792 26.98 28.84 3.43
N PRO A 793 28.09 28.28 3.97
CA PRO A 793 28.54 26.94 3.68
C PRO A 793 27.61 25.83 4.21
N ASP A 794 26.87 26.08 5.28
CA ASP A 794 25.95 25.14 5.94
C ASP A 794 24.48 25.39 5.55
N ALA A 795 24.25 26.04 4.39
CA ALA A 795 22.91 26.41 3.94
C ALA A 795 22.02 25.22 3.62
N ASP A 796 20.85 25.16 4.21
CA ASP A 796 19.74 24.41 3.63
C ASP A 796 19.10 25.28 2.54
N LYS A 797 19.66 25.21 1.34
CA LYS A 797 19.27 26.07 0.22
C LYS A 797 17.79 25.90 -0.13
N ARG A 798 17.29 24.67 -0.08
CA ARG A 798 15.90 24.37 -0.42
C ARG A 798 14.93 25.02 0.56
N GLU A 799 15.15 24.83 1.86
CA GLU A 799 14.32 25.43 2.90
C GLU A 799 14.33 26.97 2.80
N ILE A 800 15.50 27.58 2.62
CA ILE A 800 15.61 29.06 2.56
C ILE A 800 14.89 29.58 1.31
N VAL A 801 15.04 28.91 0.16
CA VAL A 801 14.36 29.30 -1.08
C VAL A 801 12.84 29.18 -0.94
N GLU A 802 12.34 28.14 -0.28
CA GLU A 802 10.91 27.99 0.04
C GLU A 802 10.41 29.16 0.91
N ARG A 803 11.19 29.59 1.93
CA ARG A 803 10.83 30.77 2.76
C ARG A 803 10.83 32.06 1.96
N LEU A 804 11.77 32.24 1.03
CA LEU A 804 11.77 33.40 0.12
C LEU A 804 10.55 33.40 -0.81
N GLN A 805 10.18 32.24 -1.35
CA GLN A 805 8.96 32.08 -2.14
C GLN A 805 7.71 32.48 -1.34
N GLN A 806 7.61 32.05 -0.08
CA GLN A 806 6.50 32.41 0.81
C GLN A 806 6.45 33.95 1.07
N LEU A 807 7.59 34.59 1.17
CA LEU A 807 7.67 36.07 1.34
C LEU A 807 7.29 36.84 0.06
N GLY A 808 7.62 36.28 -1.12
CA GLY A 808 7.29 36.86 -2.41
C GLY A 808 7.66 38.36 -2.48
N ALA A 809 6.71 39.24 -2.81
CA ALA A 809 6.91 40.67 -2.96
C ALA A 809 7.42 41.37 -1.69
N ARG A 810 7.23 40.80 -0.49
CA ARG A 810 7.82 41.37 0.76
C ARG A 810 9.34 41.30 0.77
N ALA A 811 9.92 40.36 0.03
CA ALA A 811 11.36 40.19 -0.07
C ALA A 811 11.99 40.90 -1.29
N LYS A 812 11.28 41.84 -1.92
CA LYS A 812 11.75 42.55 -3.13
C LYS A 812 13.13 43.22 -2.99
N THR A 813 13.53 43.59 -1.78
CA THR A 813 14.80 44.31 -1.51
C THR A 813 16.02 43.41 -1.72
N VAL A 814 15.88 42.09 -1.70
CA VAL A 814 16.98 41.13 -1.89
C VAL A 814 17.07 40.56 -3.31
N VAL A 815 16.19 40.95 -4.22
CA VAL A 815 16.17 40.47 -5.61
C VAL A 815 17.52 40.65 -6.33
N ALA A 816 18.19 41.78 -6.08
CA ALA A 816 19.50 42.05 -6.69
C ALA A 816 20.59 41.04 -6.24
N GLN A 817 20.45 40.43 -5.08
CA GLN A 817 21.36 39.40 -4.55
C GLN A 817 20.96 37.99 -5.04
N ILE A 818 19.68 37.74 -5.23
CA ILE A 818 19.15 36.43 -5.63
C ILE A 818 19.29 36.20 -7.15
N ARG A 819 19.03 37.19 -7.98
CA ARG A 819 19.03 37.04 -9.46
C ARG A 819 20.35 36.48 -10.04
N PRO A 820 21.55 36.86 -9.55
CA PRO A 820 22.80 36.26 -10.02
C PRO A 820 22.93 34.76 -9.72
N LEU A 821 22.26 34.24 -8.68
CA LEU A 821 22.35 32.85 -8.27
C LEU A 821 21.77 31.88 -9.34
N LEU A 822 20.89 32.36 -10.21
CA LEU A 822 20.38 31.61 -11.36
C LEU A 822 21.45 31.25 -12.39
N GLN A 823 22.64 31.88 -12.33
CA GLN A 823 23.77 31.60 -13.22
C GLN A 823 24.85 30.75 -12.54
N SER A 824 24.66 30.40 -11.28
CA SER A 824 25.64 29.66 -10.47
C SER A 824 25.31 28.17 -10.45
N GLU A 825 26.29 27.33 -10.79
CA GLU A 825 26.14 25.85 -10.70
C GLU A 825 25.88 25.39 -9.26
N ASP A 826 26.39 26.12 -8.26
CA ASP A 826 26.18 25.79 -6.84
C ASP A 826 24.71 25.88 -6.39
N PHE A 827 23.84 26.47 -7.19
CA PHE A 827 22.40 26.64 -6.90
C PHE A 827 21.50 25.93 -7.89
N SER A 828 22.08 25.04 -8.73
CA SER A 828 21.34 24.33 -9.79
C SER A 828 20.15 23.52 -9.24
N ASP A 829 20.27 22.95 -8.05
CA ASP A 829 19.26 22.17 -7.34
C ASP A 829 18.06 22.99 -6.83
N VAL A 830 18.16 24.31 -6.79
CA VAL A 830 17.11 25.23 -6.35
C VAL A 830 16.74 26.30 -7.38
N HIS A 831 17.23 26.19 -8.63
CA HIS A 831 16.98 27.16 -9.70
C HIS A 831 15.50 27.40 -9.95
N GLU A 832 14.68 26.35 -10.03
CA GLU A 832 13.23 26.44 -10.22
C GLU A 832 12.57 27.22 -9.07
N GLY A 833 12.99 26.97 -7.84
CA GLY A 833 12.51 27.69 -6.67
C GLY A 833 12.86 29.17 -6.68
N LEU A 834 14.10 29.52 -7.10
CA LEU A 834 14.52 30.91 -7.24
C LEU A 834 13.77 31.63 -8.35
N GLN A 835 13.49 30.95 -9.48
CA GLN A 835 12.67 31.50 -10.57
C GLN A 835 11.26 31.79 -10.11
N THR A 836 10.65 30.85 -9.39
CA THR A 836 9.31 31.00 -8.80
C THR A 836 9.26 32.19 -7.84
N PHE A 837 10.25 32.35 -6.94
CA PHE A 837 10.36 33.50 -6.06
C PHE A 837 10.39 34.81 -6.85
N LEU A 838 11.26 34.94 -7.85
CA LEU A 838 11.36 36.14 -8.69
C LEU A 838 10.06 36.44 -9.43
N GLY A 839 9.35 35.41 -9.90
CA GLY A 839 8.04 35.52 -10.52
C GLY A 839 7.01 36.13 -9.57
N HIS A 840 6.94 35.64 -8.33
CA HIS A 840 6.07 36.23 -7.30
C HIS A 840 6.39 37.68 -6.99
N VAL A 841 7.66 38.03 -6.92
CA VAL A 841 8.06 39.44 -6.70
C VAL A 841 7.65 40.34 -7.86
N GLU A 842 7.85 39.88 -9.11
CA GLU A 842 7.47 40.60 -10.33
C GLU A 842 5.95 40.77 -10.45
N ALA A 843 5.18 39.75 -10.06
CA ALA A 843 3.73 39.78 -10.01
C ALA A 843 3.17 40.60 -8.82
N GLY A 844 4.02 41.00 -7.86
CA GLY A 844 3.58 41.65 -6.63
C GLY A 844 2.89 40.74 -5.64
N GLU A 845 3.08 39.40 -5.77
CA GLU A 845 2.43 38.38 -4.96
C GLU A 845 3.16 38.09 -3.66
N VAL A 846 2.41 37.74 -2.62
CA VAL A 846 2.91 37.26 -1.32
C VAL A 846 2.30 35.90 -1.00
N PRO A 847 2.84 34.84 -1.53
CA PRO A 847 2.20 33.51 -1.48
C PRO A 847 2.06 32.92 -0.07
N GLY A 848 2.97 33.24 0.84
CA GLY A 848 2.98 32.70 2.21
C GLY A 848 2.09 33.44 3.21
N VAL A 849 1.41 34.52 2.80
CA VAL A 849 0.56 35.31 3.69
C VAL A 849 -0.90 35.10 3.32
N PHE A 850 -1.63 34.44 4.18
CA PHE A 850 -3.08 34.21 4.04
C PHE A 850 -3.91 35.46 4.41
N TYR A 851 -3.28 36.55 4.84
CA TYR A 851 -3.95 37.74 5.38
C TYR A 851 -3.28 39.02 4.86
N GLU A 852 -4.11 39.98 4.48
CA GLU A 852 -3.62 41.38 4.32
C GLU A 852 -3.27 41.93 5.72
N TRP A 853 -2.03 42.31 5.90
CA TRP A 853 -1.53 42.94 7.12
C TRP A 853 -1.95 44.43 7.19
#